data_4bb06f6165bb5f8f160d54aec94d65cf
#
_entry.id   4bb06f6165bb5f8f160d54aec94d65cf
#
_cell.length_a   1.000
_cell.length_b   1.000
_cell.length_c   1.000
_cell.angle_alpha   90.00
_cell.angle_beta   90.00
_cell.angle_gamma   90.00
#
_symmetry.space_group_name_H-M   'P 1'
#
loop_
_entity.id
_entity.type
_entity.pdbx_description
1 polymer ?
#
loop_
_entity_poly.entity_id
_entity_poly.type
_entity_poly.pdbx_seq_one_letter_code
_entity_poly.pdbx_strand_id
1 'polypeptide(L)'
;MFLIYDTETTGLPKNWNAPLTDSENWPRIVQLAWQLHDENGKLLSRGNRIVKPDGFTIPFQSMKVHGITTEIAQAEGMPLAEVIEEFNKDLVRANYVMGHNIEFDVSVLGAELHRLGQEFEPLTKKPSICSKDEATEFCAIPGGRGGGFKWPTLMELHTKLFKKGVADAHDAAYDVDATARCFFELCKLGVIGRPEIKDRSKIAYEAPKLEKANFAKASKLAAKKETSEKPAIKPASTKANKASLAELEGVQFTHLHAHSQFTILQAVSSVEELVETAVTAGMPAVALTDSGNMMGAFLLVRAANKAGLTPIVGLELNVCEDMSDRTHRDNGFPTVFLAKNKKGYHNLVKLSSKAYVDGFYYTQRVDRKLVEQYKDDLVVLTGGIFGEVPSLVLNVGEKQAEESFLYWKNLMGDDFYAELNRHGIEEEEVVNDFLLKMCDKHSVKYVAANNSFYTRPDQSKAQDILLCVGAAKNVSQPKMYLGKMGREYRFGLPNNEFYYKSPDEMKALFADLPSAIINVETLVKQFERYDLARETLLPEFDIPAEFVSSEDLKDGGKRGENAYLRHLAYEGAHRHWGKDLPVDHRERIDFELMIIEKTGYPGYFLICADFIQAARDMGVSVGPGRGSAAGSAVSYCTGITNIDPIKYDLLFERFLNPDRVSMPDIDIDFDDEGRGRVIEYVINKYGSNQVAQIITYGSMAAKSALRDTARVLELPLQDADRISKLIPDLSLAKIFSLDDKEIKDKLNGSQGLEMVNQLKKIAAKPGLEGHTLNTARLIEGSLRNTGIHACGIIITPTDITDYVPVAVAKDSSMVCTQFDNNVAEDAGLLKMDFLGLRTLTIIKDAVSNVKARSGVELDPESFPLDDKKTYELFQKGHTVAIFQYESAGMAKNLKELKPTEFGDLIAMNALYRPGPMEYIPSFIKRKHGLEPIVYDIDVTEEYLKETYGITVYQEQVMLLSQKLAGFTKGEADTLRKAMGKKKKDLIETMKPRFLDQGEVNGHNREKLMKIWTDWEAFASYAFN
;
A
#
# COMPACT_ATOMS: atom_id res chain seq x y z
N MET A 1 2.94 -59.03 12.04
CA MET A 1 2.01 -58.19 12.80
C MET A 1 2.29 -56.71 12.54
N PHE A 2 1.24 -55.95 12.37
CA PHE A 2 1.31 -54.50 12.05
C PHE A 2 0.68 -53.72 13.19
N LEU A 3 1.45 -52.78 13.81
CA LEU A 3 0.97 -51.86 14.84
C LEU A 3 0.68 -50.54 14.19
N ILE A 4 -0.61 -50.20 14.03
CA ILE A 4 -1.09 -48.97 13.46
C ILE A 4 -1.44 -48.05 14.61
N TYR A 5 -0.91 -46.82 14.62
CA TYR A 5 -1.19 -45.87 15.69
C TYR A 5 -1.19 -44.43 15.19
N ASP A 6 -1.78 -43.55 15.95
CA ASP A 6 -1.94 -42.13 15.68
C ASP A 6 -1.95 -41.34 17.00
N THR A 7 -1.47 -40.11 16.96
CA THR A 7 -1.34 -39.27 18.16
C THR A 7 -2.05 -37.92 17.94
N GLU A 8 -2.93 -37.57 18.88
CA GLU A 8 -3.36 -36.18 18.99
C GLU A 8 -2.42 -35.44 19.96
N THR A 9 -2.08 -34.19 19.62
CA THR A 9 -1.00 -33.48 20.27
C THR A 9 -1.34 -32.04 20.59
N THR A 10 -0.51 -31.37 21.43
CA THR A 10 -0.62 -29.94 21.74
C THR A 10 -0.25 -29.02 20.57
N GLY A 11 0.16 -29.55 19.42
CA GLY A 11 0.50 -28.75 18.22
C GLY A 11 1.45 -29.47 17.28
N LEU A 12 2.29 -28.70 16.58
CA LEU A 12 3.32 -29.23 15.68
C LEU A 12 4.72 -28.87 16.22
N PRO A 13 5.77 -29.58 15.80
CA PRO A 13 7.14 -29.27 16.22
C PRO A 13 7.56 -27.89 15.64
N LYS A 14 8.39 -27.18 16.36
CA LYS A 14 8.99 -25.91 15.91
C LYS A 14 9.93 -26.14 14.71
N ASN A 15 10.72 -27.24 14.79
CA ASN A 15 11.61 -27.68 13.72
C ASN A 15 11.46 -29.20 13.50
N TRP A 16 11.09 -29.59 12.26
CA TRP A 16 10.88 -30.98 11.87
C TRP A 16 12.16 -31.86 11.89
N ASN A 17 13.33 -31.23 11.83
CA ASN A 17 14.61 -31.91 11.81
C ASN A 17 15.32 -31.93 13.19
N ALA A 18 14.65 -31.47 14.24
CA ALA A 18 15.24 -31.46 15.57
C ALA A 18 15.42 -32.89 16.13
N PRO A 19 16.47 -33.14 16.90
CA PRO A 19 16.65 -34.44 17.55
C PRO A 19 15.53 -34.73 18.56
N LEU A 20 15.20 -35.99 18.76
CA LEU A 20 14.14 -36.42 19.71
C LEU A 20 14.46 -36.02 21.17
N THR A 21 15.72 -35.75 21.45
CA THR A 21 16.20 -35.26 22.75
C THR A 21 15.92 -33.80 23.00
N ASP A 22 15.52 -33.03 21.94
CA ASP A 22 15.07 -31.66 22.10
C ASP A 22 13.61 -31.63 22.55
N SER A 23 13.40 -31.78 23.84
CA SER A 23 12.04 -31.87 24.41
C SER A 23 11.23 -30.59 24.29
N GLU A 24 11.85 -29.42 24.07
CA GLU A 24 11.14 -28.14 23.89
C GLU A 24 10.66 -27.93 22.45
N ASN A 25 11.17 -28.71 21.50
CA ASN A 25 10.77 -28.64 20.10
C ASN A 25 9.50 -29.45 19.81
N TRP A 26 9.36 -30.64 20.42
CA TRP A 26 8.29 -31.59 20.12
C TRP A 26 7.05 -31.35 20.98
N PRO A 27 5.82 -31.38 20.39
CA PRO A 27 4.59 -31.21 21.14
C PRO A 27 4.35 -32.34 22.14
N ARG A 28 3.43 -32.11 23.09
CA ARG A 28 3.01 -33.12 24.08
C ARG A 28 1.87 -33.95 23.51
N ILE A 29 1.81 -35.25 23.86
CA ILE A 29 0.71 -36.14 23.48
C ILE A 29 -0.50 -35.85 24.35
N VAL A 30 -1.66 -35.74 23.72
CA VAL A 30 -2.98 -35.55 24.35
C VAL A 30 -3.80 -36.83 24.28
N GLN A 31 -3.71 -37.56 23.15
CA GLN A 31 -4.36 -38.86 22.96
C GLN A 31 -3.41 -39.77 22.19
N LEU A 32 -3.38 -41.06 22.58
CA LEU A 32 -2.68 -42.11 21.83
C LEU A 32 -3.66 -43.23 21.54
N ALA A 33 -3.87 -43.53 20.28
CA ALA A 33 -4.69 -44.66 19.84
C ALA A 33 -3.86 -45.64 18.99
N TRP A 34 -4.13 -46.96 19.15
CA TRP A 34 -3.45 -47.97 18.37
C TRP A 34 -4.29 -49.19 18.14
N GLN A 35 -3.95 -49.95 17.09
CA GLN A 35 -4.48 -51.26 16.73
C GLN A 35 -3.32 -52.18 16.32
N LEU A 36 -3.23 -53.39 16.86
CA LEU A 36 -2.34 -54.44 16.41
C LEU A 36 -3.07 -55.46 15.58
N HIS A 37 -2.64 -55.66 14.35
CA HIS A 37 -3.24 -56.63 13.43
C HIS A 37 -2.28 -57.75 13.01
N ASP A 38 -2.82 -58.90 12.66
CA ASP A 38 -2.02 -59.94 11.97
C ASP A 38 -1.89 -59.63 10.45
N GLU A 39 -1.25 -60.52 9.73
CA GLU A 39 -0.99 -60.42 8.28
C GLU A 39 -2.24 -60.48 7.43
N ASN A 40 -3.36 -60.93 7.94
CA ASN A 40 -4.64 -61.04 7.25
C ASN A 40 -5.62 -59.90 7.60
N GLY A 41 -5.24 -59.00 8.47
CA GLY A 41 -6.06 -57.85 8.92
C GLY A 41 -6.95 -58.17 10.12
N LYS A 42 -6.77 -59.28 10.81
CA LYS A 42 -7.50 -59.63 12.02
C LYS A 42 -6.97 -58.80 13.18
N LEU A 43 -7.85 -58.16 13.92
CA LEU A 43 -7.53 -57.36 15.09
C LEU A 43 -7.09 -58.27 16.26
N LEU A 44 -5.90 -58.04 16.81
CA LEU A 44 -5.31 -58.80 17.92
C LEU A 44 -5.37 -58.03 19.26
N SER A 45 -5.16 -56.72 19.22
CA SER A 45 -5.18 -55.84 20.37
C SER A 45 -5.46 -54.40 19.92
N ARG A 46 -5.98 -53.56 20.82
CA ARG A 46 -6.19 -52.14 20.60
C ARG A 46 -6.11 -51.33 21.88
N GLY A 47 -5.75 -50.06 21.76
CA GLY A 47 -5.87 -49.07 22.82
C GLY A 47 -6.37 -47.72 22.26
N ASN A 48 -7.00 -46.97 23.12
CA ASN A 48 -7.36 -45.58 22.92
C ASN A 48 -7.32 -44.87 24.28
N ARG A 49 -6.39 -44.00 24.52
CA ARG A 49 -6.12 -43.40 25.83
C ARG A 49 -5.93 -41.91 25.68
N ILE A 50 -6.68 -41.13 26.45
CA ILE A 50 -6.39 -39.71 26.72
C ILE A 50 -5.25 -39.67 27.72
N VAL A 51 -4.29 -38.81 27.45
CA VAL A 51 -3.12 -38.60 28.35
C VAL A 51 -3.42 -37.44 29.29
N LYS A 52 -3.20 -37.71 30.59
CA LYS A 52 -3.35 -36.67 31.61
C LYS A 52 -2.24 -35.64 31.47
N PRO A 53 -2.53 -34.34 31.28
CA PRO A 53 -1.52 -33.30 31.22
C PRO A 53 -0.72 -33.22 32.54
N ASP A 54 0.60 -33.26 32.42
CA ASP A 54 1.55 -33.05 33.51
C ASP A 54 2.51 -31.93 33.13
N GLY A 55 2.35 -30.79 33.80
CA GLY A 55 3.16 -29.59 33.54
C GLY A 55 2.86 -28.84 32.23
N PHE A 56 1.75 -29.16 31.53
CA PHE A 56 1.32 -28.45 30.33
C PHE A 56 -0.20 -28.32 30.28
N THR A 57 -0.65 -27.37 29.45
CA THR A 57 -2.07 -27.18 29.08
C THR A 57 -2.27 -27.49 27.61
N ILE A 58 -3.49 -27.88 27.23
CA ILE A 58 -3.83 -28.16 25.83
C ILE A 58 -4.25 -26.85 25.18
N PRO A 59 -3.52 -26.36 24.16
CA PRO A 59 -3.84 -25.10 23.50
C PRO A 59 -5.21 -25.16 22.82
N PHE A 60 -5.92 -24.02 22.84
CA PHE A 60 -7.27 -23.91 22.26
C PHE A 60 -7.34 -24.34 20.78
N GLN A 61 -6.30 -24.05 20.00
CA GLN A 61 -6.24 -24.46 18.59
C GLN A 61 -6.14 -25.98 18.41
N SER A 62 -5.40 -26.66 19.30
CA SER A 62 -5.32 -28.12 19.29
C SER A 62 -6.63 -28.75 19.75
N MET A 63 -7.24 -28.18 20.79
CA MET A 63 -8.58 -28.58 21.26
C MET A 63 -9.63 -28.50 20.12
N LYS A 64 -9.62 -27.45 19.29
CA LYS A 64 -10.52 -27.32 18.12
C LYS A 64 -10.35 -28.45 17.10
N VAL A 65 -9.17 -29.04 17.01
CA VAL A 65 -8.88 -30.13 16.06
C VAL A 65 -9.40 -31.46 16.59
N HIS A 66 -9.05 -31.82 17.82
CA HIS A 66 -9.33 -33.15 18.38
C HIS A 66 -10.42 -33.17 19.47
N GLY A 67 -10.96 -32.02 19.89
CA GLY A 67 -12.07 -31.90 20.84
C GLY A 67 -11.74 -32.17 22.32
N ILE A 68 -10.46 -32.38 22.69
CA ILE A 68 -10.04 -32.70 24.05
C ILE A 68 -9.55 -31.42 24.71
N THR A 69 -10.27 -30.96 25.74
CA THR A 69 -9.83 -29.83 26.59
C THR A 69 -8.89 -30.24 27.68
N THR A 70 -8.15 -29.29 28.29
CA THR A 70 -7.29 -29.54 29.43
C THR A 70 -8.09 -30.16 30.60
N GLU A 71 -9.31 -29.69 30.83
CA GLU A 71 -10.20 -30.18 31.90
C GLU A 71 -10.65 -31.62 31.65
N ILE A 72 -11.01 -31.97 30.38
CA ILE A 72 -11.32 -33.34 30.00
C ILE A 72 -10.11 -34.25 30.21
N ALA A 73 -8.94 -33.81 29.73
CA ALA A 73 -7.72 -34.60 29.86
C ALA A 73 -7.26 -34.76 31.32
N GLN A 74 -7.49 -33.77 32.18
CA GLN A 74 -7.23 -33.89 33.63
C GLN A 74 -8.20 -34.83 34.34
N ALA A 75 -9.49 -34.86 33.91
CA ALA A 75 -10.55 -35.64 34.54
C ALA A 75 -10.55 -37.11 34.09
N GLU A 76 -10.31 -37.37 32.81
CA GLU A 76 -10.47 -38.68 32.14
C GLU A 76 -9.13 -39.29 31.70
N GLY A 77 -8.04 -38.51 31.68
CA GLY A 77 -6.75 -38.92 31.19
C GLY A 77 -5.98 -39.80 32.14
N MET A 78 -5.20 -40.73 31.58
CA MET A 78 -4.29 -41.60 32.28
C MET A 78 -2.87 -40.97 32.31
N PRO A 79 -2.05 -41.22 33.35
CA PRO A 79 -0.65 -40.84 33.35
C PRO A 79 0.09 -41.38 32.11
N LEU A 80 0.90 -40.51 31.45
CA LEU A 80 1.62 -40.89 30.21
C LEU A 80 2.40 -42.18 30.34
N ALA A 81 3.09 -42.39 31.49
CA ALA A 81 3.88 -43.60 31.73
C ALA A 81 3.05 -44.89 31.66
N GLU A 82 1.81 -44.88 32.18
CA GLU A 82 0.89 -46.02 32.11
C GLU A 82 0.40 -46.27 30.69
N VAL A 83 0.08 -45.20 29.94
CA VAL A 83 -0.34 -45.28 28.52
C VAL A 83 0.77 -45.89 27.66
N ILE A 84 1.99 -45.47 27.90
CA ILE A 84 3.18 -46.01 27.19
C ILE A 84 3.44 -47.47 27.58
N GLU A 85 3.27 -47.85 28.84
CA GLU A 85 3.41 -49.26 29.25
C GLU A 85 2.41 -50.16 28.53
N GLU A 86 1.15 -49.74 28.40
CA GLU A 86 0.13 -50.46 27.60
C GLU A 86 0.51 -50.57 26.14
N PHE A 87 0.95 -49.47 25.53
CA PHE A 87 1.35 -49.41 24.13
C PHE A 87 2.58 -50.33 23.86
N ASN A 88 3.58 -50.32 24.73
CA ASN A 88 4.80 -51.09 24.57
C ASN A 88 4.55 -52.60 24.59
N LYS A 89 3.50 -53.12 25.26
CA LYS A 89 3.09 -54.52 25.19
C LYS A 89 2.78 -54.97 23.76
N ASP A 90 2.17 -54.10 22.97
CA ASP A 90 1.87 -54.35 21.57
C ASP A 90 3.02 -53.97 20.62
N LEU A 91 3.81 -52.95 20.94
CA LEU A 91 5.01 -52.56 20.18
C LEU A 91 6.03 -53.69 20.11
N VAL A 92 6.26 -54.41 21.21
CA VAL A 92 7.19 -55.55 21.23
C VAL A 92 6.74 -56.66 20.28
N ARG A 93 5.44 -56.94 20.16
CA ARG A 93 4.84 -57.96 19.29
C ARG A 93 4.84 -57.59 17.81
N ALA A 94 4.88 -56.31 17.51
CA ALA A 94 4.77 -55.76 16.15
C ALA A 94 6.08 -55.99 15.36
N ASN A 95 5.96 -56.35 14.07
CA ASN A 95 7.06 -56.34 13.11
C ASN A 95 7.25 -54.96 12.47
N TYR A 96 6.15 -54.21 12.27
CA TYR A 96 6.10 -52.88 11.69
C TYR A 96 5.29 -51.92 12.56
N VAL A 97 5.68 -50.63 12.55
CA VAL A 97 4.86 -49.51 13.02
C VAL A 97 4.30 -48.79 11.80
N MET A 98 3.09 -48.30 11.90
CA MET A 98 2.42 -47.73 10.78
C MET A 98 1.51 -46.59 11.19
N GLY A 99 1.40 -45.57 10.30
CA GLY A 99 0.49 -44.43 10.44
C GLY A 99 0.27 -43.71 9.11
N HIS A 100 -0.56 -42.70 9.15
CA HIS A 100 -0.71 -41.75 8.04
C HIS A 100 0.14 -40.51 8.32
N ASN A 101 1.37 -40.43 7.85
CA ASN A 101 2.45 -39.51 8.23
C ASN A 101 3.21 -39.99 9.51
N ILE A 102 3.49 -41.25 9.55
CA ILE A 102 4.05 -41.97 10.72
C ILE A 102 5.32 -41.33 11.32
N GLU A 103 6.12 -40.63 10.53
CA GLU A 103 7.35 -39.95 11.01
C GLU A 103 7.03 -38.92 12.09
N PHE A 104 5.87 -38.25 12.00
CA PHE A 104 5.44 -37.33 13.05
C PHE A 104 5.14 -38.08 14.35
N ASP A 105 4.35 -39.15 14.26
CA ASP A 105 3.92 -39.91 15.45
C ASP A 105 5.08 -40.62 16.14
N VAL A 106 6.02 -41.17 15.35
CA VAL A 106 7.29 -41.75 15.90
C VAL A 106 8.10 -40.67 16.60
N SER A 107 8.20 -39.49 16.03
CA SER A 107 9.00 -38.41 16.62
C SER A 107 8.38 -37.87 17.91
N VAL A 108 7.10 -37.63 17.91
CA VAL A 108 6.37 -37.17 19.12
C VAL A 108 6.43 -38.18 20.25
N LEU A 109 6.13 -39.44 19.95
CA LEU A 109 6.17 -40.52 20.95
C LEU A 109 7.61 -40.77 21.44
N GLY A 110 8.61 -40.67 20.52
CA GLY A 110 10.02 -40.77 20.89
C GLY A 110 10.47 -39.65 21.84
N ALA A 111 10.02 -38.44 21.63
CA ALA A 111 10.31 -37.31 22.51
C ALA A 111 9.63 -37.45 23.87
N GLU A 112 8.42 -38.02 23.92
CA GLU A 112 7.76 -38.32 25.21
C GLU A 112 8.46 -39.44 25.97
N LEU A 113 8.96 -40.49 25.30
CA LEU A 113 9.82 -41.52 25.92
C LEU A 113 11.08 -40.90 26.51
N HIS A 114 11.73 -40.00 25.78
CA HIS A 114 12.89 -39.28 26.30
C HIS A 114 12.57 -38.45 27.57
N ARG A 115 11.42 -37.72 27.56
CA ARG A 115 10.98 -36.96 28.75
C ARG A 115 10.75 -37.83 29.96
N LEU A 116 10.31 -39.10 29.77
CA LEU A 116 10.15 -40.09 30.84
C LEU A 116 11.44 -40.79 31.23
N GLY A 117 12.59 -40.44 30.56
CA GLY A 117 13.85 -41.12 30.80
C GLY A 117 13.87 -42.57 30.32
N GLN A 118 13.00 -42.93 29.35
CA GLN A 118 12.94 -44.26 28.74
C GLN A 118 13.67 -44.27 27.40
N GLU A 119 14.14 -45.49 27.02
CA GLU A 119 14.77 -45.69 25.72
C GLU A 119 13.75 -45.61 24.58
N PHE A 120 14.02 -44.85 23.57
CA PHE A 120 13.16 -44.69 22.38
C PHE A 120 13.61 -45.53 21.16
N GLU A 121 14.81 -46.16 21.22
CA GLU A 121 15.33 -47.04 20.18
C GLU A 121 14.41 -48.23 19.87
N PRO A 122 13.70 -48.85 20.79
CA PRO A 122 12.75 -49.92 20.45
C PRO A 122 11.64 -49.50 19.51
N LEU A 123 11.25 -48.20 19.55
CA LEU A 123 10.27 -47.61 18.62
C LEU A 123 10.92 -47.17 17.30
N THR A 124 12.01 -46.43 17.38
CA THR A 124 12.63 -45.78 16.22
C THR A 124 13.37 -46.76 15.28
N LYS A 125 13.84 -47.90 15.80
CA LYS A 125 14.47 -48.96 15.01
C LYS A 125 13.49 -49.93 14.35
N LYS A 126 12.18 -49.84 14.67
CA LYS A 126 11.18 -50.66 13.98
C LYS A 126 10.96 -50.18 12.56
N PRO A 127 10.84 -51.05 11.56
CA PRO A 127 10.47 -50.62 10.21
C PRO A 127 9.14 -49.92 10.22
N SER A 128 9.09 -48.73 9.66
CA SER A 128 7.88 -47.89 9.55
C SER A 128 7.23 -48.01 8.20
N ILE A 129 5.92 -47.92 8.17
CA ILE A 129 5.11 -47.84 6.94
C ILE A 129 4.28 -46.58 7.00
N CYS A 130 4.48 -45.67 6.01
CA CYS A 130 3.70 -44.45 5.89
C CYS A 130 2.63 -44.64 4.80
N SER A 131 1.36 -44.70 5.16
CA SER A 131 0.29 -44.85 4.17
C SER A 131 0.18 -43.66 3.23
N LYS A 132 0.61 -42.49 3.64
CA LYS A 132 0.69 -41.28 2.80
C LYS A 132 1.66 -41.47 1.64
N ASP A 133 2.87 -41.94 1.92
CA ASP A 133 3.92 -42.10 0.92
C ASP A 133 3.61 -43.28 -0.02
N GLU A 134 3.23 -44.44 0.53
CA GLU A 134 2.89 -45.63 -0.22
C GLU A 134 1.69 -45.44 -1.18
N ALA A 135 0.76 -44.54 -0.84
CA ALA A 135 -0.44 -44.31 -1.64
C ALA A 135 -0.34 -43.12 -2.62
N THR A 136 0.79 -42.42 -2.65
CA THR A 136 0.93 -41.20 -3.48
C THR A 136 0.72 -41.46 -4.97
N GLU A 137 1.43 -42.43 -5.52
CA GLU A 137 1.31 -42.85 -6.93
C GLU A 137 -0.09 -43.44 -7.23
N PHE A 138 -0.66 -44.21 -6.32
CA PHE A 138 -1.99 -44.76 -6.45
C PHE A 138 -3.07 -43.67 -6.46
N CYS A 139 -2.94 -42.64 -5.64
CA CYS A 139 -3.88 -41.51 -5.58
C CYS A 139 -3.75 -40.61 -6.79
N ALA A 140 -2.54 -40.40 -7.29
CA ALA A 140 -2.23 -39.61 -8.49
C ALA A 140 -2.84 -38.19 -8.47
N ILE A 141 -2.78 -37.50 -7.31
CA ILE A 141 -3.35 -36.18 -7.13
C ILE A 141 -2.35 -35.13 -7.69
N PRO A 142 -2.72 -34.27 -8.67
CA PRO A 142 -1.82 -33.28 -9.24
C PRO A 142 -1.37 -32.24 -8.19
N GLY A 143 -0.17 -31.65 -8.36
CA GLY A 143 0.32 -30.53 -7.54
C GLY A 143 1.46 -30.85 -6.59
N GLY A 144 2.20 -31.94 -6.80
CA GLY A 144 3.45 -32.25 -6.11
C GLY A 144 4.61 -31.34 -6.55
N ARG A 145 5.65 -31.23 -5.71
CA ARG A 145 6.87 -30.49 -6.03
C ARG A 145 7.57 -31.09 -7.26
N GLY A 146 8.02 -30.27 -8.19
CA GLY A 146 8.71 -30.73 -9.39
C GLY A 146 7.80 -31.36 -10.45
N GLY A 147 6.49 -31.16 -10.41
CA GLY A 147 5.53 -31.72 -11.40
C GLY A 147 5.05 -33.14 -11.10
N GLY A 148 5.37 -33.70 -9.93
CA GLY A 148 4.87 -35.00 -9.46
C GLY A 148 3.49 -34.91 -8.80
N PHE A 149 3.06 -36.03 -8.19
CA PHE A 149 1.81 -36.08 -7.44
C PHE A 149 2.00 -35.53 -6.01
N LYS A 150 0.97 -34.91 -5.47
CA LYS A 150 0.95 -34.49 -4.06
C LYS A 150 0.64 -35.69 -3.17
N TRP A 151 1.14 -35.68 -1.95
CA TRP A 151 0.75 -36.62 -0.90
C TRP A 151 -0.74 -36.53 -0.61
N PRO A 152 -1.47 -37.65 -0.61
CA PRO A 152 -2.88 -37.64 -0.25
C PRO A 152 -3.06 -37.40 1.26
N THR A 153 -4.12 -36.72 1.64
CA THR A 153 -4.63 -36.75 3.02
C THR A 153 -5.30 -38.09 3.28
N LEU A 154 -5.46 -38.47 4.55
CA LEU A 154 -6.18 -39.71 4.93
C LEU A 154 -7.60 -39.74 4.35
N MET A 155 -8.28 -38.58 4.38
CA MET A 155 -9.62 -38.42 3.80
C MET A 155 -9.62 -38.64 2.28
N GLU A 156 -8.65 -38.07 1.55
CA GLU A 156 -8.53 -38.23 0.08
C GLU A 156 -8.23 -39.70 -0.28
N LEU A 157 -7.35 -40.37 0.46
CA LEU A 157 -7.04 -41.76 0.29
C LEU A 157 -8.25 -42.67 0.55
N HIS A 158 -8.92 -42.47 1.70
CA HIS A 158 -10.10 -43.20 2.06
C HIS A 158 -11.25 -43.01 1.07
N THR A 159 -11.46 -41.74 0.63
CA THR A 159 -12.49 -41.47 -0.40
C THR A 159 -12.16 -42.13 -1.73
N LYS A 160 -10.91 -42.19 -2.14
CA LYS A 160 -10.50 -42.86 -3.35
C LYS A 160 -10.76 -44.34 -3.30
N LEU A 161 -10.47 -45.00 -2.18
CA LEU A 161 -10.65 -46.46 -2.02
C LEU A 161 -12.12 -46.83 -1.82
N PHE A 162 -12.85 -46.13 -0.98
CA PHE A 162 -14.18 -46.56 -0.53
C PHE A 162 -15.34 -45.69 -1.00
N LYS A 163 -15.06 -44.58 -1.74
CA LYS A 163 -16.05 -43.61 -2.22
C LYS A 163 -16.88 -42.96 -1.11
N LYS A 164 -16.33 -42.94 0.12
CA LYS A 164 -16.91 -42.32 1.32
C LYS A 164 -15.79 -41.63 2.11
N GLY A 165 -16.13 -40.51 2.76
CA GLY A 165 -15.22 -39.86 3.71
C GLY A 165 -15.04 -40.65 5.00
N VAL A 166 -14.09 -40.22 5.84
CA VAL A 166 -13.88 -40.73 7.19
C VAL A 166 -14.91 -40.06 8.10
N ALA A 167 -15.62 -40.84 8.91
CA ALA A 167 -16.47 -40.31 9.96
C ALA A 167 -15.61 -39.86 11.16
N ASP A 168 -15.98 -38.74 11.79
CA ASP A 168 -15.32 -38.22 13.01
C ASP A 168 -13.78 -38.12 12.87
N ALA A 169 -13.28 -37.59 11.75
CA ALA A 169 -11.86 -37.28 11.53
C ALA A 169 -11.33 -36.36 12.65
N HIS A 170 -10.04 -36.55 13.03
CA HIS A 170 -9.37 -35.92 14.16
C HIS A 170 -9.74 -36.44 15.57
N ASP A 171 -10.18 -37.67 15.66
CA ASP A 171 -10.09 -38.50 16.86
C ASP A 171 -9.12 -39.65 16.54
N ALA A 172 -8.01 -39.75 17.26
CA ALA A 172 -6.95 -40.68 16.93
C ALA A 172 -7.43 -42.13 16.75
N ALA A 173 -8.48 -42.57 17.46
CA ALA A 173 -9.04 -43.91 17.28
C ALA A 173 -9.74 -44.13 15.91
N TYR A 174 -10.41 -43.10 15.39
CA TYR A 174 -11.03 -43.13 14.06
C TYR A 174 -9.99 -43.01 12.97
N ASP A 175 -8.95 -42.22 13.16
CA ASP A 175 -7.86 -42.05 12.20
C ASP A 175 -7.01 -43.32 12.10
N VAL A 176 -6.78 -44.03 13.21
CA VAL A 176 -6.17 -45.38 13.26
C VAL A 176 -7.02 -46.40 12.49
N ASP A 177 -8.35 -46.42 12.69
CA ASP A 177 -9.27 -47.32 11.97
C ASP A 177 -9.25 -47.07 10.48
N ALA A 178 -9.36 -45.79 10.09
CA ALA A 178 -9.32 -45.39 8.68
C ALA A 178 -7.99 -45.75 8.01
N THR A 179 -6.86 -45.52 8.73
CA THR A 179 -5.52 -45.86 8.28
C THR A 179 -5.35 -47.34 8.09
N ALA A 180 -5.80 -48.14 9.09
CA ALA A 180 -5.77 -49.61 9.02
C ALA A 180 -6.59 -50.14 7.84
N ARG A 181 -7.79 -49.64 7.67
CA ARG A 181 -8.69 -49.99 6.57
C ARG A 181 -8.06 -49.70 5.21
N CYS A 182 -7.51 -48.50 5.06
CA CYS A 182 -6.82 -48.11 3.83
C CYS A 182 -5.60 -49.00 3.56
N PHE A 183 -4.79 -49.29 4.57
CA PHE A 183 -3.61 -50.12 4.43
C PHE A 183 -3.94 -51.56 3.95
N PHE A 184 -4.87 -52.24 4.62
CA PHE A 184 -5.22 -53.61 4.24
C PHE A 184 -5.91 -53.66 2.86
N GLU A 185 -6.70 -52.64 2.47
CA GLU A 185 -7.23 -52.57 1.11
C GLU A 185 -6.17 -52.33 0.04
N LEU A 186 -5.18 -51.45 0.31
CA LEU A 186 -4.03 -51.25 -0.57
C LEU A 186 -3.19 -52.50 -0.73
N CYS A 187 -3.01 -53.27 0.36
CA CYS A 187 -2.37 -54.58 0.32
C CYS A 187 -3.14 -55.59 -0.53
N LYS A 188 -4.48 -55.66 -0.37
CA LYS A 188 -5.36 -56.50 -1.16
C LYS A 188 -5.35 -56.15 -2.63
N LEU A 189 -5.33 -54.88 -2.98
CA LEU A 189 -5.18 -54.36 -4.34
C LEU A 189 -3.76 -54.55 -4.93
N GLY A 190 -2.81 -54.89 -4.10
CA GLY A 190 -1.42 -55.09 -4.54
C GLY A 190 -0.59 -53.82 -4.73
N VAL A 191 -1.11 -52.71 -4.25
CA VAL A 191 -0.39 -51.42 -4.25
C VAL A 191 0.74 -51.47 -3.24
N ILE A 192 0.48 -52.04 -2.05
CA ILE A 192 1.50 -52.24 -1.01
C ILE A 192 1.82 -53.73 -0.92
N GLY A 193 3.10 -54.09 -1.10
CA GLY A 193 3.59 -55.45 -0.93
C GLY A 193 4.43 -55.56 0.33
N ARG A 194 4.14 -56.63 1.15
CA ARG A 194 4.98 -56.99 2.35
C ARG A 194 5.21 -58.49 2.36
N PRO A 195 6.43 -58.95 2.77
CA PRO A 195 6.80 -60.35 2.79
C PRO A 195 5.91 -61.24 3.66
N GLU A 196 5.31 -60.67 4.70
CA GLU A 196 4.42 -61.39 5.63
C GLU A 196 3.05 -61.69 5.01
N ILE A 197 2.62 -60.91 4.02
CA ILE A 197 1.36 -61.06 3.33
C ILE A 197 1.51 -62.10 2.21
N LYS A 198 1.42 -63.39 2.55
CA LYS A 198 1.63 -64.47 1.58
C LYS A 198 0.49 -64.68 0.63
N ASP A 199 -0.73 -64.40 1.05
CA ASP A 199 -1.93 -64.61 0.27
C ASP A 199 -2.91 -63.44 0.44
N ARG A 200 -2.92 -62.54 -0.56
CA ARG A 200 -3.76 -61.32 -0.57
C ARG A 200 -5.25 -61.59 -0.57
N SER A 201 -5.66 -62.81 -1.01
CA SER A 201 -7.08 -63.17 -1.03
C SER A 201 -7.66 -63.39 0.37
N LYS A 202 -6.79 -63.61 1.37
CA LYS A 202 -7.17 -63.81 2.76
C LYS A 202 -7.28 -62.53 3.57
N ILE A 203 -6.91 -61.40 2.97
CA ILE A 203 -7.00 -60.13 3.66
C ILE A 203 -8.48 -59.73 3.85
N ALA A 204 -8.91 -59.72 5.10
CA ALA A 204 -10.22 -59.29 5.52
C ALA A 204 -10.07 -58.41 6.78
N TYR A 205 -10.05 -57.07 6.56
CA TYR A 205 -9.96 -56.11 7.64
C TYR A 205 -11.20 -56.21 8.54
N GLU A 206 -10.97 -56.44 9.82
CA GLU A 206 -12.00 -56.52 10.85
C GLU A 206 -12.05 -55.16 11.60
N ALA A 207 -13.11 -54.38 11.30
CA ALA A 207 -13.28 -53.10 11.93
C ALA A 207 -13.70 -53.23 13.41
N PRO A 208 -12.99 -52.62 14.37
CA PRO A 208 -13.44 -52.61 15.74
C PRO A 208 -14.74 -51.85 15.95
N LYS A 209 -15.53 -52.18 16.95
CA LYS A 209 -16.56 -51.29 17.46
C LYS A 209 -15.89 -50.14 18.17
N LEU A 210 -15.78 -48.98 17.49
CA LEU A 210 -15.27 -47.78 18.08
C LEU A 210 -16.34 -47.22 19.04
N GLU A 211 -16.00 -47.15 20.32
CA GLU A 211 -16.74 -46.30 21.24
C GLU A 211 -16.09 -44.94 21.24
N LYS A 212 -16.87 -43.90 20.96
CA LYS A 212 -16.43 -42.52 21.19
C LYS A 212 -15.92 -42.47 22.63
N ALA A 213 -14.71 -41.98 22.88
CA ALA A 213 -14.30 -41.60 24.18
C ALA A 213 -15.46 -40.80 24.78
N ASN A 214 -15.95 -41.19 25.96
CA ASN A 214 -17.26 -40.79 26.48
C ASN A 214 -17.29 -39.32 26.87
N PHE A 215 -17.24 -38.43 25.87
CA PHE A 215 -17.47 -36.98 25.99
C PHE A 215 -18.89 -36.62 26.41
N ALA A 216 -19.76 -37.65 26.55
CA ALA A 216 -21.19 -37.51 26.85
C ALA A 216 -21.50 -36.94 28.25
N LYS A 217 -20.55 -36.92 29.21
CA LYS A 217 -20.76 -36.25 30.50
C LYS A 217 -20.40 -34.79 30.50
N ALA A 218 -19.34 -34.40 29.79
CA ALA A 218 -18.92 -33.00 29.66
C ALA A 218 -19.83 -32.29 28.61
N SER A 219 -20.20 -32.97 27.51
CA SER A 219 -21.18 -32.45 26.55
C SER A 219 -22.57 -32.30 27.15
N LYS A 220 -22.94 -33.05 28.19
CA LYS A 220 -24.19 -32.78 28.95
C LYS A 220 -24.12 -31.54 29.85
N LEU A 221 -22.96 -31.11 30.28
CA LEU A 221 -22.79 -29.80 30.90
C LEU A 221 -22.73 -28.68 29.85
N ALA A 222 -22.14 -28.93 28.70
CA ALA A 222 -22.16 -28.01 27.55
C ALA A 222 -23.50 -28.06 26.81
N ALA A 223 -24.10 -29.25 26.57
CA ALA A 223 -25.38 -29.40 25.87
C ALA A 223 -26.63 -29.02 26.72
N LYS A 224 -26.47 -28.77 28.01
CA LYS A 224 -27.52 -28.03 28.77
C LYS A 224 -27.56 -26.56 28.42
N LYS A 225 -26.58 -26.06 27.61
CA LYS A 225 -26.54 -24.72 26.97
C LYS A 225 -26.95 -24.74 25.48
N GLU A 226 -27.07 -25.93 24.81
CA GLU A 226 -27.25 -26.02 23.35
C GLU A 226 -28.64 -26.44 22.84
N THR A 227 -29.65 -26.48 23.69
CA THR A 227 -31.07 -26.65 23.21
C THR A 227 -31.83 -25.35 23.39
N SER A 228 -31.42 -24.34 22.63
CA SER A 228 -32.36 -23.30 22.19
C SER A 228 -31.83 -22.71 20.91
N GLU A 229 -32.60 -22.88 19.84
CA GLU A 229 -32.71 -22.09 18.62
C GLU A 229 -31.46 -21.23 18.24
N LYS A 230 -30.96 -21.37 16.96
CA LYS A 230 -30.06 -20.37 16.36
C LYS A 230 -30.51 -18.99 16.82
N PRO A 231 -29.72 -18.27 17.62
CA PRO A 231 -30.09 -16.90 17.92
C PRO A 231 -29.79 -16.07 16.69
N ALA A 232 -30.82 -15.49 16.07
CA ALA A 232 -30.65 -14.14 15.59
C ALA A 232 -29.94 -13.37 16.71
N ILE A 233 -28.85 -12.67 16.34
CA ILE A 233 -28.05 -11.82 17.22
C ILE A 233 -29.02 -11.02 18.09
N LYS A 234 -29.22 -11.49 19.32
CA LYS A 234 -29.79 -10.63 20.36
C LYS A 234 -28.60 -9.82 20.86
N PRO A 235 -28.71 -8.50 20.88
CA PRO A 235 -27.75 -7.68 21.61
C PRO A 235 -27.61 -8.26 23.02
N ALA A 236 -26.40 -8.31 23.52
CA ALA A 236 -26.04 -8.85 24.84
C ALA A 236 -27.14 -8.59 25.84
N SER A 237 -27.51 -9.61 26.60
CA SER A 237 -28.69 -9.71 27.45
C SER A 237 -29.14 -8.35 27.99
N THR A 238 -30.37 -7.99 27.67
CA THR A 238 -31.10 -6.83 28.19
C THR A 238 -31.34 -6.90 29.72
N LYS A 239 -30.27 -6.90 30.47
CA LYS A 239 -30.13 -6.39 31.81
C LYS A 239 -28.94 -5.43 31.84
N ALA A 240 -28.81 -4.55 30.83
CA ALA A 240 -28.08 -3.32 31.00
C ALA A 240 -28.80 -2.60 32.17
N ASN A 241 -28.18 -2.63 33.33
CA ASN A 241 -28.69 -1.93 34.50
C ASN A 241 -28.83 -0.47 34.07
N LYS A 242 -30.03 0.11 34.15
CA LYS A 242 -30.25 1.52 33.83
C LYS A 242 -29.24 2.45 34.56
N ALA A 243 -28.72 1.99 35.69
CA ALA A 243 -27.65 2.66 36.43
C ALA A 243 -26.31 2.72 35.65
N SER A 244 -25.88 1.66 34.98
CA SER A 244 -24.60 1.64 34.28
C SER A 244 -24.59 2.50 33.01
N LEU A 245 -25.71 2.59 32.29
CA LEU A 245 -25.85 3.52 31.17
C LEU A 245 -25.91 4.98 31.64
N ALA A 246 -26.44 5.24 32.85
CA ALA A 246 -26.44 6.58 33.46
C ALA A 246 -25.02 7.06 33.82
N GLU A 247 -24.09 6.15 34.14
CA GLU A 247 -22.68 6.50 34.38
C GLU A 247 -21.97 6.92 33.07
N LEU A 248 -22.47 6.50 31.92
CA LEU A 248 -21.93 6.85 30.59
C LEU A 248 -22.62 8.06 29.95
N GLU A 249 -23.59 8.67 30.65
CA GLU A 249 -24.24 9.90 30.21
C GLU A 249 -23.22 11.05 30.16
N GLY A 250 -23.05 11.68 29.00
CA GLY A 250 -22.07 12.75 28.80
C GLY A 250 -20.62 12.30 28.57
N VAL A 251 -20.27 11.02 28.79
CA VAL A 251 -18.94 10.51 28.50
C VAL A 251 -18.71 10.49 27.00
N GLN A 252 -17.58 11.02 26.54
CA GLN A 252 -17.19 10.99 25.11
C GLN A 252 -16.44 9.72 24.76
N PHE A 253 -16.64 9.23 23.54
CA PHE A 253 -15.94 8.06 23.01
C PHE A 253 -15.23 8.40 21.71
N THR A 254 -14.09 7.76 21.48
CA THR A 254 -13.32 7.80 20.23
C THR A 254 -12.71 6.44 19.97
N HIS A 255 -12.78 5.94 18.74
CA HIS A 255 -12.06 4.75 18.35
C HIS A 255 -10.55 4.98 18.41
N LEU A 256 -9.81 4.09 19.04
CA LEU A 256 -8.35 4.14 19.18
C LEU A 256 -7.65 3.16 18.22
N HIS A 257 -8.40 2.20 17.64
CA HIS A 257 -7.91 1.19 16.71
C HIS A 257 -8.79 1.18 15.46
N ALA A 258 -8.34 1.82 14.40
CA ALA A 258 -9.07 1.96 13.15
C ALA A 258 -8.13 2.00 11.95
N HIS A 259 -8.51 1.35 10.87
CA HIS A 259 -7.74 1.22 9.65
C HIS A 259 -8.38 1.99 8.50
N SER A 260 -7.53 2.63 7.66
CA SER A 260 -7.93 3.22 6.39
C SER A 260 -7.54 2.34 5.21
N GLN A 261 -7.88 2.79 4.01
CA GLN A 261 -7.44 2.16 2.75
C GLN A 261 -5.93 1.98 2.61
N PHE A 262 -5.12 2.65 3.45
CA PHE A 262 -3.67 2.45 3.51
C PHE A 262 -3.26 1.15 4.23
N THR A 263 -4.18 0.51 4.93
CA THR A 263 -4.12 -0.94 5.21
C THR A 263 -4.54 -1.68 3.94
N ILE A 264 -3.63 -1.66 2.96
CA ILE A 264 -3.90 -1.95 1.54
C ILE A 264 -4.53 -3.33 1.36
N LEU A 265 -5.64 -3.40 0.60
CA LEU A 265 -6.43 -4.60 0.31
C LEU A 265 -7.06 -5.28 1.54
N GLN A 266 -7.09 -4.58 2.69
CA GLN A 266 -7.69 -5.12 3.91
C GLN A 266 -8.76 -4.19 4.49
N ALA A 267 -8.63 -2.87 4.33
CA ALA A 267 -9.61 -1.88 4.76
C ALA A 267 -10.14 -1.06 3.56
N VAL A 268 -11.34 -0.50 3.72
CA VAL A 268 -12.09 0.14 2.62
C VAL A 268 -12.11 1.65 2.74
N SER A 269 -12.20 2.18 3.97
CA SER A 269 -12.49 3.59 4.21
C SER A 269 -11.33 4.50 3.84
N SER A 270 -11.61 5.64 3.20
CA SER A 270 -10.62 6.69 3.07
C SER A 270 -10.39 7.40 4.42
N VAL A 271 -9.28 8.11 4.55
CA VAL A 271 -9.00 8.92 5.75
C VAL A 271 -10.05 9.99 5.93
N GLU A 272 -10.48 10.63 4.85
CA GLU A 272 -11.53 11.63 4.84
C GLU A 272 -12.86 11.06 5.35
N GLU A 273 -13.25 9.85 4.89
CA GLU A 273 -14.47 9.18 5.32
C GLU A 273 -14.45 8.86 6.82
N LEU A 274 -13.30 8.45 7.37
CA LEU A 274 -13.14 8.24 8.81
C LEU A 274 -13.31 9.54 9.59
N VAL A 275 -12.70 10.63 9.14
CA VAL A 275 -12.83 11.95 9.79
C VAL A 275 -14.28 12.46 9.71
N GLU A 276 -14.93 12.37 8.57
CA GLU A 276 -16.34 12.76 8.39
C GLU A 276 -17.28 11.95 9.28
N THR A 277 -17.01 10.64 9.40
CA THR A 277 -17.79 9.76 10.29
C THR A 277 -17.60 10.16 11.76
N ALA A 278 -16.38 10.45 12.18
CA ALA A 278 -16.08 10.89 13.54
C ALA A 278 -16.77 12.24 13.87
N VAL A 279 -16.74 13.18 12.92
CA VAL A 279 -17.46 14.48 13.05
C VAL A 279 -18.96 14.25 13.18
N THR A 280 -19.54 13.45 12.30
CA THR A 280 -20.99 13.17 12.29
C THR A 280 -21.43 12.47 13.58
N ALA A 281 -20.58 11.61 14.12
CA ALA A 281 -20.82 10.90 15.37
C ALA A 281 -20.53 11.74 16.63
N GLY A 282 -20.03 12.98 16.50
CA GLY A 282 -19.73 13.86 17.62
C GLY A 282 -18.52 13.42 18.47
N MET A 283 -17.58 12.70 17.87
CA MET A 283 -16.35 12.27 18.55
C MET A 283 -15.39 13.45 18.71
N PRO A 284 -14.64 13.56 19.83
CA PRO A 284 -13.69 14.68 20.07
C PRO A 284 -12.37 14.51 19.32
N ALA A 285 -12.06 13.30 18.89
CA ALA A 285 -10.81 12.94 18.24
C ALA A 285 -11.05 11.87 17.17
N VAL A 286 -10.05 11.62 16.35
CA VAL A 286 -10.02 10.53 15.36
C VAL A 286 -8.64 9.88 15.34
N ALA A 287 -8.58 8.57 15.50
CA ALA A 287 -7.35 7.81 15.43
C ALA A 287 -7.23 7.05 14.09
N LEU A 288 -5.99 6.82 13.68
CA LEU A 288 -5.64 6.00 12.53
C LEU A 288 -4.45 5.11 12.89
N THR A 289 -4.62 3.80 12.73
CA THR A 289 -3.64 2.78 13.10
C THR A 289 -3.43 1.79 11.95
N ASP A 290 -3.11 2.31 10.77
CA ASP A 290 -2.89 1.46 9.60
C ASP A 290 -1.78 0.43 9.84
N SER A 291 -1.95 -0.77 9.28
CA SER A 291 -1.03 -1.89 9.50
C SER A 291 0.28 -1.69 8.75
N GLY A 292 1.38 -1.65 9.49
CA GLY A 292 2.75 -1.63 9.00
C GLY A 292 3.21 -0.34 8.33
N ASN A 293 2.38 0.72 8.26
CA ASN A 293 2.75 1.96 7.59
C ASN A 293 2.05 3.20 8.17
N MET A 294 2.58 4.37 7.83
CA MET A 294 2.06 5.69 8.24
C MET A 294 1.62 6.54 7.03
N MET A 295 1.26 5.90 5.92
CA MET A 295 0.93 6.57 4.65
C MET A 295 -0.24 7.54 4.78
N GLY A 296 -1.21 7.23 5.65
CA GLY A 296 -2.38 8.06 5.93
C GLY A 296 -2.15 9.19 6.95
N ALA A 297 -1.02 9.22 7.65
CA ALA A 297 -0.81 10.09 8.82
C ALA A 297 -0.94 11.58 8.51
N PHE A 298 -0.31 12.06 7.44
CA PHE A 298 -0.39 13.47 7.04
C PHE A 298 -1.81 13.88 6.67
N LEU A 299 -2.51 13.03 5.92
CA LEU A 299 -3.90 13.27 5.52
C LEU A 299 -4.82 13.32 6.74
N LEU A 300 -4.63 12.41 7.72
CA LEU A 300 -5.37 12.41 8.99
C LEU A 300 -5.21 13.73 9.74
N VAL A 301 -3.94 14.14 9.99
CA VAL A 301 -3.65 15.37 10.76
C VAL A 301 -4.27 16.58 10.08
N ARG A 302 -4.09 16.70 8.75
CA ARG A 302 -4.67 17.80 7.96
C ARG A 302 -6.20 17.80 8.00
N ALA A 303 -6.84 16.67 7.79
CA ALA A 303 -8.30 16.57 7.75
C ALA A 303 -8.93 16.77 9.16
N ALA A 304 -8.35 16.17 10.20
CA ALA A 304 -8.81 16.32 11.58
C ALA A 304 -8.66 17.76 12.08
N ASN A 305 -7.50 18.40 11.83
CA ASN A 305 -7.28 19.79 12.18
C ASN A 305 -8.30 20.72 11.50
N LYS A 306 -8.58 20.50 10.20
CA LYS A 306 -9.59 21.25 9.46
C LYS A 306 -11.00 21.05 10.04
N ALA A 307 -11.31 19.85 10.51
CA ALA A 307 -12.59 19.50 11.12
C ALA A 307 -12.71 19.90 12.61
N GLY A 308 -11.64 20.38 13.23
CA GLY A 308 -11.62 20.74 14.64
C GLY A 308 -11.43 19.56 15.61
N LEU A 309 -11.15 18.35 15.11
CA LEU A 309 -10.88 17.15 15.90
C LEU A 309 -9.41 17.06 16.32
N THR A 310 -9.14 16.32 17.42
CA THR A 310 -7.76 15.96 17.79
C THR A 310 -7.30 14.76 16.94
N PRO A 311 -6.23 14.90 16.13
CA PRO A 311 -5.66 13.77 15.40
C PRO A 311 -4.88 12.86 16.33
N ILE A 312 -5.15 11.56 16.31
CA ILE A 312 -4.37 10.55 17.02
C ILE A 312 -3.68 9.69 15.96
N VAL A 313 -2.42 10.03 15.68
CA VAL A 313 -1.62 9.22 14.76
C VAL A 313 -1.12 7.99 15.49
N GLY A 314 -1.45 6.84 14.96
CA GLY A 314 -1.01 5.55 15.45
C GLY A 314 -0.45 4.66 14.33
N LEU A 315 -0.05 3.48 14.72
CA LEU A 315 0.55 2.46 13.85
C LEU A 315 0.29 1.08 14.44
N GLU A 316 -0.31 0.18 13.70
CA GLU A 316 -0.29 -1.22 14.03
C GLU A 316 0.98 -1.85 13.40
N LEU A 317 1.88 -2.37 14.23
CA LEU A 317 3.17 -2.87 13.77
C LEU A 317 3.48 -4.23 14.38
N ASN A 318 4.04 -5.13 13.59
CA ASN A 318 4.42 -6.45 14.06
C ASN A 318 5.70 -6.39 14.92
N VAL A 319 5.58 -6.80 16.17
CA VAL A 319 6.71 -6.89 17.11
C VAL A 319 7.15 -8.34 17.18
N CYS A 320 8.39 -8.61 16.78
CA CYS A 320 9.02 -9.93 16.82
C CYS A 320 10.09 -10.02 17.91
N GLU A 321 10.66 -11.19 18.09
CA GLU A 321 11.72 -11.41 19.08
C GLU A 321 13.04 -10.77 18.63
N ASP A 322 13.47 -11.03 17.39
CA ASP A 322 14.67 -10.47 16.78
C ASP A 322 14.39 -10.19 15.31
N MET A 323 14.34 -8.90 14.91
CA MET A 323 14.07 -8.50 13.54
C MET A 323 15.22 -8.82 12.58
N SER A 324 16.43 -9.06 13.10
CA SER A 324 17.61 -9.38 12.28
C SER A 324 17.65 -10.85 11.89
N ASP A 325 16.96 -11.74 12.64
CA ASP A 325 16.88 -13.14 12.32
C ASP A 325 16.01 -13.39 11.07
N ARG A 326 16.63 -14.00 10.08
CA ARG A 326 16.01 -14.42 8.80
C ARG A 326 16.13 -15.91 8.55
N THR A 327 16.56 -16.68 9.55
CA THR A 327 16.74 -18.14 9.44
C THR A 327 15.41 -18.88 9.51
N HIS A 328 14.46 -18.34 10.24
CA HIS A 328 13.09 -18.86 10.32
C HIS A 328 12.07 -17.72 10.14
N ARG A 329 10.84 -18.09 9.78
CA ARG A 329 9.78 -17.11 9.57
C ARG A 329 9.12 -16.75 10.90
N ASP A 330 9.54 -15.64 11.48
CA ASP A 330 8.85 -14.94 12.56
C ASP A 330 8.19 -13.68 12.01
N ASN A 331 6.87 -13.67 11.92
CA ASN A 331 6.13 -12.49 11.46
C ASN A 331 5.92 -11.45 12.58
N GLY A 332 6.22 -11.80 13.84
CA GLY A 332 5.86 -10.99 15.00
C GLY A 332 4.34 -10.99 15.28
N PHE A 333 3.95 -10.15 16.24
CA PHE A 333 2.56 -9.96 16.66
C PHE A 333 2.14 -8.51 16.43
N PRO A 334 0.97 -8.24 15.81
CA PRO A 334 0.47 -6.90 15.66
C PRO A 334 0.26 -6.24 17.03
N THR A 335 0.86 -5.08 17.19
CA THR A 335 0.80 -4.27 18.42
C THR A 335 0.46 -2.84 18.01
N VAL A 336 -0.46 -2.22 18.71
CA VAL A 336 -0.94 -0.88 18.39
C VAL A 336 -0.17 0.16 19.20
N PHE A 337 0.41 1.12 18.49
CA PHE A 337 1.13 2.27 19.05
C PHE A 337 0.38 3.54 18.70
N LEU A 338 0.21 4.46 19.68
CA LEU A 338 -0.44 5.77 19.49
C LEU A 338 0.49 6.87 19.97
N ALA A 339 0.72 7.89 19.14
CA ALA A 339 1.56 9.03 19.47
C ALA A 339 0.79 10.08 20.28
N LYS A 340 1.26 10.38 21.50
CA LYS A 340 0.63 11.39 22.38
C LYS A 340 0.80 12.82 21.85
N ASN A 341 1.90 13.10 21.18
CA ASN A 341 2.27 14.41 20.69
C ASN A 341 3.17 14.30 19.45
N LYS A 342 3.70 15.43 18.96
CA LYS A 342 4.57 15.47 17.77
C LYS A 342 5.88 14.70 17.96
N LYS A 343 6.42 14.61 19.18
CA LYS A 343 7.63 13.81 19.46
C LYS A 343 7.33 12.31 19.35
N GLY A 344 6.20 11.85 19.91
CA GLY A 344 5.70 10.48 19.73
C GLY A 344 5.47 10.16 18.24
N TYR A 345 4.93 11.09 17.45
CA TYR A 345 4.82 10.92 16.01
C TYR A 345 6.18 10.66 15.35
N HIS A 346 7.23 11.42 15.69
CA HIS A 346 8.57 11.16 15.13
C HIS A 346 9.15 9.80 15.59
N ASN A 347 8.82 9.34 16.80
CA ASN A 347 9.19 8.00 17.24
C ASN A 347 8.48 6.92 16.41
N LEU A 348 7.20 7.10 16.06
CA LEU A 348 6.50 6.21 15.12
C LEU A 348 7.12 6.24 13.73
N VAL A 349 7.56 7.41 13.24
CA VAL A 349 8.28 7.54 11.96
C VAL A 349 9.53 6.68 11.96
N LYS A 350 10.33 6.72 13.06
CA LYS A 350 11.54 5.88 13.19
C LYS A 350 11.19 4.38 13.21
N LEU A 351 10.18 3.98 13.99
CA LEU A 351 9.73 2.58 14.07
C LEU A 351 9.24 2.08 12.72
N SER A 352 8.35 2.82 12.06
CA SER A 352 7.80 2.46 10.74
C SER A 352 8.90 2.35 9.68
N SER A 353 9.82 3.34 9.65
CA SER A 353 10.91 3.36 8.68
C SER A 353 11.86 2.17 8.87
N LYS A 354 12.27 1.90 10.12
CA LYS A 354 13.16 0.77 10.43
C LYS A 354 12.49 -0.57 10.18
N ALA A 355 11.18 -0.69 10.38
CA ALA A 355 10.43 -1.88 10.02
C ALA A 355 10.50 -2.23 8.52
N TYR A 356 10.56 -1.21 7.66
CA TYR A 356 10.74 -1.40 6.22
C TYR A 356 12.19 -1.64 5.83
N VAL A 357 13.13 -0.84 6.36
CA VAL A 357 14.53 -0.84 5.93
C VAL A 357 15.28 -2.01 6.53
N ASP A 358 15.17 -2.21 7.84
CA ASP A 358 15.96 -3.19 8.59
C ASP A 358 15.18 -4.46 8.89
N GLY A 359 13.87 -4.33 9.22
CA GLY A 359 13.06 -5.40 9.78
C GLY A 359 12.21 -6.19 8.79
N PHE A 360 12.17 -5.80 7.51
CA PHE A 360 11.32 -6.46 6.52
C PHE A 360 11.78 -7.90 6.24
N TYR A 361 10.90 -8.84 6.58
CA TYR A 361 11.05 -10.25 6.21
C TYR A 361 9.65 -10.87 6.11
N TYR A 362 9.11 -11.02 4.90
CA TYR A 362 7.72 -11.31 4.56
C TYR A 362 6.70 -10.25 4.97
N THR A 363 6.91 -9.55 6.08
CA THR A 363 6.13 -8.42 6.57
C THR A 363 7.04 -7.41 7.25
N GLN A 364 6.54 -6.20 7.50
CA GLN A 364 7.25 -5.18 8.26
C GLN A 364 7.29 -5.59 9.74
N ARG A 365 8.48 -5.62 10.35
CA ARG A 365 8.68 -6.04 11.74
C ARG A 365 9.63 -5.10 12.46
N VAL A 366 9.44 -5.01 13.75
CA VAL A 366 10.42 -4.43 14.70
C VAL A 366 10.65 -5.43 15.83
N ASP A 367 11.76 -5.36 16.50
CA ASP A 367 11.98 -6.12 17.73
C ASP A 367 11.74 -5.27 18.98
N ARG A 368 11.70 -5.94 20.13
CA ARG A 368 11.47 -5.29 21.42
C ARG A 368 12.53 -4.26 21.76
N LYS A 369 13.80 -4.46 21.34
CA LYS A 369 14.91 -3.52 21.59
C LYS A 369 14.69 -2.20 20.87
N LEU A 370 14.21 -2.27 19.64
CA LEU A 370 13.90 -1.07 18.86
C LEU A 370 12.70 -0.33 19.45
N VAL A 371 11.68 -1.05 19.90
CA VAL A 371 10.54 -0.44 20.61
C VAL A 371 11.01 0.26 21.88
N GLU A 372 11.88 -0.36 22.67
CA GLU A 372 12.45 0.25 23.90
C GLU A 372 13.18 1.57 23.60
N GLN A 373 13.90 1.65 22.48
CA GLN A 373 14.62 2.85 22.05
C GLN A 373 13.68 4.02 21.70
N TYR A 374 12.51 3.74 21.14
CA TYR A 374 11.58 4.76 20.60
C TYR A 374 10.22 4.81 21.32
N LYS A 375 10.10 4.24 22.51
CA LYS A 375 8.83 4.14 23.27
C LYS A 375 8.29 5.44 23.84
N ASP A 376 9.14 6.46 24.00
CA ASP A 376 8.78 7.70 24.66
C ASP A 376 7.64 8.43 23.93
N ASP A 377 6.73 9.02 24.67
CA ASP A 377 5.53 9.69 24.15
C ASP A 377 4.59 8.81 23.31
N LEU A 378 4.68 7.48 23.49
CA LEU A 378 3.79 6.50 22.87
C LEU A 378 2.89 5.85 23.92
N VAL A 379 1.67 5.53 23.50
CA VAL A 379 0.75 4.60 24.21
C VAL A 379 0.76 3.29 23.46
N VAL A 380 0.75 2.17 24.17
CA VAL A 380 0.67 0.82 23.61
C VAL A 380 -0.63 0.15 24.02
N LEU A 381 -1.34 -0.42 23.03
CA LEU A 381 -2.50 -1.28 23.26
C LEU A 381 -2.09 -2.74 22.98
N THR A 382 -2.72 -3.68 23.70
CA THR A 382 -2.43 -5.14 23.51
C THR A 382 -2.71 -5.65 22.11
N GLY A 383 -3.34 -4.84 21.26
CA GLY A 383 -3.83 -5.26 19.94
C GLY A 383 -5.10 -6.12 20.04
N GLY A 384 -5.72 -6.37 18.90
CA GLY A 384 -6.86 -7.27 18.80
C GLY A 384 -6.45 -8.74 19.03
N ILE A 385 -7.31 -9.66 18.68
CA ILE A 385 -7.16 -11.10 18.90
C ILE A 385 -5.84 -11.71 18.36
N PHE A 386 -5.19 -11.04 17.42
CA PHE A 386 -3.89 -11.43 16.85
C PHE A 386 -2.70 -10.80 17.59
N GLY A 387 -2.91 -9.88 18.53
CA GLY A 387 -1.88 -9.29 19.36
C GLY A 387 -1.13 -10.33 20.19
N GLU A 388 0.05 -9.99 20.70
CA GLU A 388 0.93 -10.95 21.39
C GLU A 388 0.23 -11.60 22.58
N VAL A 389 -0.26 -10.81 23.54
CA VAL A 389 -0.91 -11.34 24.75
C VAL A 389 -2.17 -12.14 24.40
N PRO A 390 -3.12 -11.65 23.58
CA PRO A 390 -4.28 -12.42 23.13
C PRO A 390 -3.91 -13.72 22.42
N SER A 391 -2.93 -13.68 21.55
CA SER A 391 -2.48 -14.87 20.81
C SER A 391 -1.87 -15.93 21.73
N LEU A 392 -1.13 -15.52 22.76
CA LEU A 392 -0.57 -16.42 23.75
C LEU A 392 -1.66 -17.08 24.61
N VAL A 393 -2.69 -16.32 25.00
CA VAL A 393 -3.87 -16.88 25.70
C VAL A 393 -4.50 -18.01 24.91
N LEU A 394 -4.72 -17.78 23.60
CA LEU A 394 -5.46 -18.71 22.74
C LEU A 394 -4.63 -19.92 22.26
N ASN A 395 -3.30 -19.80 22.17
CA ASN A 395 -2.49 -20.80 21.47
C ASN A 395 -1.39 -21.43 22.33
N VAL A 396 -1.04 -20.85 23.49
CA VAL A 396 0.08 -21.31 24.31
C VAL A 396 -0.35 -21.55 25.75
N GLY A 397 -0.88 -20.53 26.43
CA GLY A 397 -1.40 -20.64 27.79
C GLY A 397 -1.28 -19.35 28.60
N GLU A 398 -2.06 -19.27 29.70
CA GLU A 398 -2.19 -18.07 30.53
C GLU A 398 -0.86 -17.63 31.17
N LYS A 399 0.05 -18.54 31.48
CA LYS A 399 1.32 -18.20 32.10
C LYS A 399 2.22 -17.38 31.18
N GLN A 400 2.39 -17.83 29.94
CA GLN A 400 3.19 -17.13 28.93
C GLN A 400 2.52 -15.81 28.55
N ALA A 401 1.20 -15.78 28.49
CA ALA A 401 0.43 -14.56 28.25
C ALA A 401 0.63 -13.55 29.39
N GLU A 402 0.66 -13.96 30.65
CA GLU A 402 0.96 -13.10 31.79
C GLU A 402 2.40 -12.59 31.77
N GLU A 403 3.38 -13.42 31.40
CA GLU A 403 4.79 -13.01 31.25
C GLU A 403 4.93 -11.91 30.17
N SER A 404 4.26 -12.05 29.04
CA SER A 404 4.23 -11.03 27.99
C SER A 404 3.49 -9.76 28.44
N PHE A 405 2.35 -9.90 29.13
CA PHE A 405 1.60 -8.77 29.68
C PHE A 405 2.46 -7.95 30.66
N LEU A 406 3.20 -8.61 31.54
CA LEU A 406 4.11 -7.97 32.47
C LEU A 406 5.29 -7.30 31.78
N TYR A 407 5.81 -7.90 30.70
CA TYR A 407 6.85 -7.27 29.88
C TYR A 407 6.37 -5.89 29.37
N TRP A 408 5.20 -5.85 28.72
CA TRP A 408 4.65 -4.61 28.18
C TRP A 408 4.35 -3.59 29.28
N LYS A 409 3.77 -4.03 30.40
CA LYS A 409 3.54 -3.16 31.56
C LYS A 409 4.85 -2.56 32.09
N ASN A 410 5.89 -3.36 32.26
CA ASN A 410 7.17 -2.88 32.77
C ASN A 410 7.87 -1.93 31.79
N LEU A 411 7.72 -2.17 30.49
CA LEU A 411 8.29 -1.32 29.46
C LEU A 411 7.59 0.04 29.35
N MET A 412 6.26 0.05 29.35
CA MET A 412 5.43 1.23 29.06
C MET A 412 4.84 1.92 30.30
N GLY A 413 4.84 1.25 31.45
CA GLY A 413 4.24 1.79 32.69
C GLY A 413 2.76 2.12 32.54
N ASP A 414 2.39 3.39 32.81
CA ASP A 414 1.00 3.88 32.73
C ASP A 414 0.49 4.10 31.31
N ASP A 415 1.37 4.01 30.31
CA ASP A 415 1.05 4.14 28.88
C ASP A 415 0.75 2.78 28.22
N PHE A 416 0.68 1.70 29.00
CA PHE A 416 0.20 0.40 28.55
C PHE A 416 -1.27 0.18 28.89
N TYR A 417 -2.08 -0.18 27.91
CA TYR A 417 -3.50 -0.45 28.06
C TYR A 417 -3.89 -1.78 27.47
N ALA A 418 -4.76 -2.52 28.16
CA ALA A 418 -5.42 -3.69 27.60
C ALA A 418 -6.56 -3.25 26.68
N GLU A 419 -6.58 -3.77 25.48
CA GLU A 419 -7.62 -3.51 24.47
C GLU A 419 -8.70 -4.58 24.52
N LEU A 420 -9.93 -4.17 24.79
CA LEU A 420 -11.09 -5.07 24.84
C LEU A 420 -11.94 -4.91 23.58
N ASN A 421 -12.09 -5.98 22.81
CA ASN A 421 -12.90 -6.03 21.60
C ASN A 421 -14.15 -6.90 21.80
N ARG A 422 -15.27 -6.52 21.20
CA ARG A 422 -16.55 -7.22 21.27
C ARG A 422 -17.24 -7.28 19.92
N HIS A 423 -16.69 -8.07 19.00
CA HIS A 423 -17.32 -8.33 17.69
C HIS A 423 -18.29 -9.53 17.70
N GLY A 424 -18.60 -10.08 18.88
CA GLY A 424 -19.42 -11.27 19.01
C GLY A 424 -18.71 -12.57 18.63
N ILE A 425 -17.43 -12.65 18.93
CA ILE A 425 -16.53 -13.78 18.68
C ILE A 425 -16.21 -14.44 20.01
N GLU A 426 -16.41 -15.76 20.10
CA GLU A 426 -16.19 -16.52 21.34
C GLU A 426 -14.77 -16.38 21.88
N GLU A 427 -13.78 -16.36 20.99
CA GLU A 427 -12.37 -16.20 21.35
C GLU A 427 -12.06 -14.84 21.96
N GLU A 428 -12.79 -13.78 21.59
CA GLU A 428 -12.66 -12.47 22.23
C GLU A 428 -13.15 -12.49 23.66
N GLU A 429 -14.20 -13.24 23.99
CA GLU A 429 -14.68 -13.40 25.36
C GLU A 429 -13.62 -14.02 26.25
N VAL A 430 -12.96 -15.10 25.78
CA VAL A 430 -11.85 -15.76 26.49
C VAL A 430 -10.69 -14.80 26.74
N VAL A 431 -10.31 -14.03 25.71
CA VAL A 431 -9.21 -13.06 25.80
C VAL A 431 -9.58 -11.92 26.76
N ASN A 432 -10.79 -11.35 26.65
CA ASN A 432 -11.26 -10.28 27.49
C ASN A 432 -11.30 -10.68 28.96
N ASP A 433 -11.77 -11.90 29.28
CA ASP A 433 -11.79 -12.44 30.66
C ASP A 433 -10.38 -12.54 31.24
N PHE A 434 -9.39 -13.00 30.43
CA PHE A 434 -8.00 -13.05 30.85
C PHE A 434 -7.43 -11.63 31.04
N LEU A 435 -7.63 -10.74 30.08
CA LEU A 435 -7.12 -9.35 30.16
C LEU A 435 -7.67 -8.61 31.37
N LEU A 436 -8.96 -8.74 31.67
CA LEU A 436 -9.58 -8.13 32.85
C LEU A 436 -8.98 -8.67 34.16
N LYS A 437 -8.73 -9.99 34.27
CA LYS A 437 -8.04 -10.59 35.43
C LYS A 437 -6.62 -10.02 35.58
N MET A 438 -5.88 -9.85 34.46
CA MET A 438 -4.52 -9.30 34.48
C MET A 438 -4.53 -7.81 34.84
N CYS A 439 -5.46 -7.06 34.32
CA CYS A 439 -5.65 -5.64 34.64
C CYS A 439 -5.93 -5.41 36.13
N ASP A 440 -6.81 -6.21 36.72
CA ASP A 440 -7.10 -6.17 38.15
C ASP A 440 -5.88 -6.56 38.99
N LYS A 441 -5.25 -7.69 38.66
CA LYS A 441 -4.08 -8.23 39.39
C LYS A 441 -2.89 -7.27 39.36
N HIS A 442 -2.63 -6.59 38.24
CA HIS A 442 -1.42 -5.81 38.00
C HIS A 442 -1.67 -4.29 37.89
N SER A 443 -2.90 -3.83 38.21
CA SER A 443 -3.30 -2.41 38.19
C SER A 443 -3.02 -1.75 36.82
N VAL A 444 -3.38 -2.41 35.71
CA VAL A 444 -3.31 -1.88 34.35
C VAL A 444 -4.70 -1.41 33.95
N LYS A 445 -4.77 -0.30 33.22
CA LYS A 445 -6.01 0.21 32.65
C LYS A 445 -6.38 -0.56 31.38
N TYR A 446 -7.68 -0.64 31.11
CA TYR A 446 -8.21 -1.24 29.87
C TYR A 446 -9.12 -0.26 29.16
N VAL A 447 -9.24 -0.38 27.85
CA VAL A 447 -10.03 0.49 26.97
C VAL A 447 -10.95 -0.35 26.08
N ALA A 448 -12.15 0.18 25.84
CA ALA A 448 -13.05 -0.35 24.83
C ALA A 448 -12.53 -0.02 23.43
N ALA A 449 -12.44 -1.02 22.56
CA ALA A 449 -12.04 -0.84 21.18
C ALA A 449 -12.96 -1.62 20.23
N ASN A 450 -12.90 -1.27 18.96
CA ASN A 450 -13.50 -2.00 17.86
C ASN A 450 -12.56 -1.87 16.67
N ASN A 451 -11.70 -2.86 16.49
CA ASN A 451 -10.74 -2.89 15.40
C ASN A 451 -11.47 -2.76 14.05
N SER A 452 -11.55 -1.52 13.53
CA SER A 452 -12.47 -1.16 12.45
C SER A 452 -11.75 -1.12 11.10
N PHE A 453 -12.32 -1.80 10.08
CA PHE A 453 -11.79 -1.85 8.71
C PHE A 453 -12.67 -1.12 7.69
N TYR A 454 -13.84 -0.68 8.09
CA TYR A 454 -14.80 0.07 7.28
C TYR A 454 -15.72 0.92 8.14
N THR A 455 -16.33 1.95 7.56
CA THR A 455 -17.17 2.90 8.31
C THR A 455 -18.62 2.42 8.48
N ARG A 456 -19.14 1.58 7.58
CA ARG A 456 -20.53 1.12 7.61
C ARG A 456 -20.63 -0.40 7.44
N PRO A 457 -21.60 -1.06 8.10
CA PRO A 457 -21.79 -2.53 8.03
C PRO A 457 -21.93 -3.10 6.62
N ASP A 458 -22.52 -2.33 5.68
CA ASP A 458 -22.72 -2.75 4.29
C ASP A 458 -21.42 -2.84 3.49
N GLN A 459 -20.36 -2.16 3.92
CA GLN A 459 -19.03 -2.20 3.31
C GLN A 459 -18.27 -3.51 3.61
N SER A 460 -18.74 -4.35 4.53
CA SER A 460 -18.14 -5.64 4.85
C SER A 460 -17.93 -6.54 3.62
N LYS A 461 -18.86 -6.46 2.63
CA LYS A 461 -18.74 -7.20 1.36
C LYS A 461 -17.58 -6.69 0.50
N ALA A 462 -17.39 -5.37 0.44
CA ALA A 462 -16.26 -4.77 -0.28
C ALA A 462 -14.93 -5.18 0.37
N GLN A 463 -14.86 -5.13 1.69
CA GLN A 463 -13.70 -5.56 2.47
C GLN A 463 -13.36 -7.04 2.21
N ASP A 464 -14.36 -7.94 2.22
CA ASP A 464 -14.17 -9.36 1.94
C ASP A 464 -13.63 -9.62 0.52
N ILE A 465 -14.08 -8.85 -0.48
CA ILE A 465 -13.54 -8.90 -1.84
C ILE A 465 -12.09 -8.42 -1.88
N LEU A 466 -11.76 -7.31 -1.20
CA LEU A 466 -10.38 -6.80 -1.15
C LEU A 466 -9.42 -7.83 -0.54
N LEU A 467 -9.82 -8.50 0.55
CA LEU A 467 -9.04 -9.60 1.14
C LEU A 467 -8.81 -10.74 0.14
N CYS A 468 -9.83 -11.11 -0.64
CA CYS A 468 -9.70 -12.11 -1.69
C CYS A 468 -8.76 -11.65 -2.81
N VAL A 469 -8.83 -10.37 -3.21
CA VAL A 469 -7.92 -9.79 -4.20
C VAL A 469 -6.48 -9.86 -3.72
N GLY A 470 -6.21 -9.46 -2.47
CA GLY A 470 -4.89 -9.46 -1.86
C GLY A 470 -4.28 -10.84 -1.69
N ALA A 471 -5.09 -11.80 -1.28
CA ALA A 471 -4.65 -13.18 -1.07
C ALA A 471 -4.67 -14.05 -2.35
N ALA A 472 -5.08 -13.50 -3.50
CA ALA A 472 -5.32 -14.24 -4.75
C ALA A 472 -6.27 -15.44 -4.56
N LYS A 473 -7.31 -15.27 -3.75
CA LYS A 473 -8.33 -16.27 -3.40
C LYS A 473 -9.68 -15.93 -4.02
N ASN A 474 -10.62 -16.88 -3.97
CA ASN A 474 -11.98 -16.72 -4.48
C ASN A 474 -12.99 -16.71 -3.31
N VAL A 475 -14.10 -16.01 -3.48
CA VAL A 475 -15.17 -15.94 -2.45
C VAL A 475 -15.81 -17.32 -2.18
N SER A 476 -15.82 -18.21 -3.20
CA SER A 476 -16.31 -19.58 -3.06
C SER A 476 -15.50 -20.44 -2.08
N GLN A 477 -14.26 -20.07 -1.79
CA GLN A 477 -13.43 -20.80 -0.83
C GLN A 477 -13.93 -20.55 0.60
N PRO A 478 -13.93 -21.59 1.46
CA PRO A 478 -14.38 -21.46 2.84
C PRO A 478 -13.59 -20.37 3.60
N LYS A 479 -14.33 -19.52 4.30
CA LYS A 479 -13.78 -18.43 5.10
C LYS A 479 -13.23 -18.97 6.42
N MET A 480 -12.04 -18.55 6.81
CA MET A 480 -11.41 -18.83 8.08
C MET A 480 -10.87 -17.53 8.68
N TYR A 481 -11.15 -17.28 9.95
CA TYR A 481 -10.64 -16.12 10.68
C TYR A 481 -9.47 -16.51 11.57
N LEU A 482 -9.59 -17.58 12.30
CA LEU A 482 -8.56 -18.15 13.19
C LEU A 482 -8.16 -19.55 12.76
N GLY A 483 -6.95 -19.97 13.07
CA GLY A 483 -6.45 -21.32 12.79
C GLY A 483 -5.46 -21.40 11.64
N LYS A 484 -4.98 -22.61 11.32
CA LYS A 484 -4.04 -22.84 10.21
C LYS A 484 -4.76 -22.78 8.88
N MET A 485 -4.40 -21.82 8.06
CA MET A 485 -4.90 -21.68 6.69
C MET A 485 -4.31 -22.74 5.76
N GLY A 486 -5.13 -23.74 5.39
CA GLY A 486 -4.84 -24.59 4.24
C GLY A 486 -5.00 -23.84 2.91
N ARG A 487 -4.59 -24.47 1.80
CA ARG A 487 -4.72 -23.86 0.45
C ARG A 487 -6.18 -23.67 0.05
N GLU A 488 -7.08 -24.50 0.57
CA GLU A 488 -8.53 -24.48 0.34
C GLU A 488 -9.26 -23.37 1.07
N TYR A 489 -8.69 -22.83 2.14
CA TYR A 489 -9.29 -21.76 2.94
C TYR A 489 -8.78 -20.37 2.53
N ARG A 490 -9.57 -19.37 2.84
CA ARG A 490 -9.20 -17.96 2.73
C ARG A 490 -9.43 -17.23 4.05
N PHE A 491 -8.62 -16.24 4.32
CA PHE A 491 -8.85 -15.33 5.44
C PHE A 491 -10.10 -14.47 5.18
N GLY A 492 -10.86 -14.19 6.22
CA GLY A 492 -11.98 -13.25 6.17
C GLY A 492 -12.58 -13.03 7.55
N LEU A 493 -13.10 -11.84 7.78
CA LEU A 493 -13.75 -11.48 9.02
C LEU A 493 -15.02 -12.34 9.22
N PRO A 494 -15.30 -12.81 10.46
CA PRO A 494 -16.37 -13.77 10.71
C PRO A 494 -17.77 -13.19 10.52
N ASN A 495 -17.92 -11.89 10.76
CA ASN A 495 -19.17 -11.15 10.66
C ASN A 495 -18.94 -9.71 10.15
N ASN A 496 -19.96 -8.86 10.22
CA ASN A 496 -19.91 -7.46 9.78
C ASN A 496 -19.77 -6.44 10.91
N GLU A 497 -19.31 -6.85 12.09
CA GLU A 497 -19.22 -5.99 13.28
C GLU A 497 -17.95 -5.11 13.32
N PHE A 498 -17.03 -5.27 12.36
CA PHE A 498 -15.76 -4.56 12.26
C PHE A 498 -15.90 -3.16 11.60
N TYR A 499 -17.05 -2.51 11.81
CA TYR A 499 -17.29 -1.16 11.33
C TYR A 499 -17.05 -0.10 12.42
N TYR A 500 -16.90 1.13 11.98
CA TYR A 500 -16.67 2.29 12.83
C TYR A 500 -17.96 2.66 13.57
N LYS A 501 -18.23 1.99 14.72
CA LYS A 501 -19.46 2.11 15.51
C LYS A 501 -19.62 3.52 16.08
N SER A 502 -20.85 3.98 16.21
CA SER A 502 -21.15 5.23 16.91
C SER A 502 -20.82 5.15 18.42
N PRO A 503 -20.59 6.28 19.09
CA PRO A 503 -20.40 6.30 20.55
C PRO A 503 -21.52 5.63 21.32
N ASP A 504 -22.77 5.76 20.86
CA ASP A 504 -23.92 5.14 21.53
C ASP A 504 -23.93 3.63 21.37
N GLU A 505 -23.55 3.10 20.19
CA GLU A 505 -23.39 1.66 19.97
C GLU A 505 -22.26 1.10 20.86
N MET A 506 -21.14 1.80 20.99
CA MET A 506 -20.03 1.38 21.84
C MET A 506 -20.39 1.44 23.32
N LYS A 507 -21.09 2.47 23.78
CA LYS A 507 -21.61 2.58 25.14
C LYS A 507 -22.59 1.45 25.47
N ALA A 508 -23.47 1.11 24.53
CA ALA A 508 -24.40 0.00 24.68
C ALA A 508 -23.68 -1.37 24.73
N LEU A 509 -22.63 -1.53 23.91
CA LEU A 509 -21.85 -2.76 23.83
C LEU A 509 -21.03 -3.00 25.12
N PHE A 510 -20.57 -1.95 25.78
CA PHE A 510 -19.79 -1.99 27.03
C PHE A 510 -20.56 -1.50 28.26
N ALA A 511 -21.90 -1.51 28.22
CA ALA A 511 -22.72 -1.04 29.31
C ALA A 511 -22.53 -1.80 30.65
N ASP A 512 -22.10 -3.05 30.60
CA ASP A 512 -21.72 -3.88 31.74
C ASP A 512 -20.33 -3.56 32.30
N LEU A 513 -19.51 -2.82 31.54
CA LEU A 513 -18.14 -2.44 31.88
C LEU A 513 -17.86 -0.95 31.58
N PRO A 514 -18.53 0.01 32.25
CA PRO A 514 -18.45 1.44 31.96
C PRO A 514 -17.04 2.01 31.99
N SER A 515 -16.18 1.46 32.85
CA SER A 515 -14.79 1.90 33.01
C SER A 515 -14.00 1.77 31.69
N ALA A 516 -14.35 0.82 30.83
CA ALA A 516 -13.69 0.67 29.53
C ALA A 516 -13.92 1.89 28.61
N ILE A 517 -15.10 2.48 28.64
CA ILE A 517 -15.45 3.70 27.88
C ILE A 517 -14.87 4.95 28.57
N ILE A 518 -14.97 5.06 29.90
CA ILE A 518 -14.44 6.18 30.68
C ILE A 518 -12.91 6.31 30.52
N ASN A 519 -12.22 5.17 30.49
CA ASN A 519 -10.78 5.14 30.27
C ASN A 519 -10.40 5.62 28.86
N VAL A 520 -11.23 5.36 27.83
CA VAL A 520 -11.01 5.92 26.48
C VAL A 520 -11.07 7.45 26.54
N GLU A 521 -12.11 8.05 27.15
CA GLU A 521 -12.20 9.50 27.30
C GLU A 521 -11.00 10.08 28.05
N THR A 522 -10.56 9.41 29.12
CA THR A 522 -9.41 9.83 29.93
C THR A 522 -8.12 9.78 29.12
N LEU A 523 -7.94 8.73 28.31
CA LEU A 523 -6.78 8.56 27.47
C LEU A 523 -6.78 9.59 26.32
N VAL A 524 -7.92 9.83 25.69
CA VAL A 524 -8.05 10.80 24.57
C VAL A 524 -7.63 12.22 25.01
N LYS A 525 -7.88 12.61 26.25
CA LYS A 525 -7.46 13.91 26.82
C LYS A 525 -5.94 14.09 26.96
N GLN A 526 -5.16 13.03 26.81
CA GLN A 526 -3.68 13.07 26.86
C GLN A 526 -3.04 13.35 25.49
N PHE A 527 -3.81 13.28 24.42
CA PHE A 527 -3.30 13.51 23.08
C PHE A 527 -3.34 15.00 22.72
N GLU A 528 -2.22 15.47 22.19
CA GLU A 528 -2.06 16.87 21.79
C GLU A 528 -2.43 17.05 20.31
N ARG A 529 -2.90 18.25 19.98
CA ARG A 529 -3.06 18.66 18.57
C ARG A 529 -1.75 19.23 18.07
N TYR A 530 -1.34 18.81 16.88
CA TYR A 530 -0.15 19.31 16.20
C TYR A 530 -0.38 19.35 14.68
N ASP A 531 0.52 20.00 13.95
CA ASP A 531 0.53 20.02 12.49
C ASP A 531 1.80 19.36 11.98
N LEU A 532 1.69 18.73 10.80
CA LEU A 532 2.79 18.10 10.07
C LEU A 532 3.25 18.95 8.90
N ALA A 533 2.46 19.96 8.50
CA ALA A 533 2.87 20.90 7.48
C ALA A 533 4.08 21.73 7.98
N ARG A 534 5.01 21.97 7.07
CA ARG A 534 6.22 22.79 7.34
C ARG A 534 6.72 23.46 6.07
N GLU A 535 7.57 24.46 6.24
CA GLU A 535 8.29 25.08 5.14
C GLU A 535 9.26 24.09 4.49
N THR A 536 9.60 24.36 3.22
CA THR A 536 10.47 23.49 2.43
C THR A 536 11.86 23.39 3.05
N LEU A 537 12.31 22.17 3.26
CA LEU A 537 13.62 21.81 3.76
C LEU A 537 14.62 21.83 2.58
N LEU A 538 15.52 22.80 2.59
CA LEU A 538 16.57 22.90 1.57
C LEU A 538 17.84 22.22 2.11
N PRO A 539 18.43 21.27 1.36
CA PRO A 539 19.75 20.73 1.70
C PRO A 539 20.80 21.85 1.65
N GLU A 540 21.81 21.74 2.48
CA GLU A 540 22.97 22.62 2.41
C GLU A 540 23.80 22.27 1.18
N PHE A 541 24.30 23.31 0.49
CA PHE A 541 25.21 23.16 -0.64
C PHE A 541 26.63 23.59 -0.22
N ASP A 542 27.60 22.71 -0.42
CA ASP A 542 29.00 23.02 -0.13
C ASP A 542 29.53 24.06 -1.12
N ILE A 543 29.76 25.28 -0.64
CA ILE A 543 30.35 26.37 -1.43
C ILE A 543 31.87 26.46 -1.22
N PRO A 544 32.65 26.97 -2.23
CA PRO A 544 34.07 27.17 -2.08
C PRO A 544 34.39 28.10 -0.90
N ALA A 545 35.53 27.85 -0.22
CA ALA A 545 35.92 28.54 1.02
C ALA A 545 35.98 30.07 0.91
N GLU A 546 36.30 30.60 -0.26
CA GLU A 546 36.34 32.04 -0.53
C GLU A 546 34.98 32.71 -0.51
N PHE A 547 33.89 31.97 -0.64
CA PHE A 547 32.50 32.47 -0.58
C PHE A 547 31.87 32.27 0.78
N VAL A 548 32.50 31.53 1.69
CA VAL A 548 31.94 31.25 3.03
C VAL A 548 31.83 32.53 3.84
N SER A 549 30.61 32.88 4.25
CA SER A 549 30.37 34.07 5.10
C SER A 549 30.40 33.70 6.58
N SER A 550 31.28 34.38 7.33
CA SER A 550 31.32 34.25 8.79
C SER A 550 30.05 34.73 9.51
N GLU A 551 29.22 35.53 8.85
CA GLU A 551 27.92 35.98 9.35
C GLU A 551 26.86 34.92 9.19
N ASP A 552 26.90 34.15 8.10
CA ASP A 552 25.95 33.02 7.86
C ASP A 552 26.09 31.96 8.94
N LEU A 553 27.32 31.71 9.43
CA LEU A 553 27.56 30.78 10.54
C LEU A 553 26.93 31.24 11.88
N LYS A 554 26.60 32.54 12.00
CA LYS A 554 26.03 33.10 13.22
C LYS A 554 24.50 33.20 13.17
N ASP A 555 23.95 33.54 12.01
CA ASP A 555 22.52 33.83 11.84
C ASP A 555 21.77 32.90 10.90
N GLY A 556 22.48 31.90 10.33
CA GLY A 556 21.90 30.95 9.38
C GLY A 556 21.50 31.57 8.03
N GLY A 557 22.14 32.70 7.67
CA GLY A 557 21.96 33.40 6.40
C GLY A 557 22.51 32.61 5.21
N LYS A 558 22.23 33.08 4.02
CA LYS A 558 22.67 32.45 2.75
C LYS A 558 23.48 33.38 1.88
N ARG A 559 24.23 34.31 2.51
CA ARG A 559 25.06 35.31 1.79
C ARG A 559 26.16 34.65 0.96
N GLY A 560 26.77 33.60 1.50
CA GLY A 560 27.78 32.83 0.80
C GLY A 560 27.22 32.10 -0.44
N GLU A 561 26.09 31.42 -0.30
CA GLU A 561 25.41 30.77 -1.45
C GLU A 561 25.00 31.80 -2.51
N ASN A 562 24.46 32.96 -2.11
CA ASN A 562 24.11 34.05 -3.02
C ASN A 562 25.32 34.61 -3.76
N ALA A 563 26.45 34.84 -3.07
CA ALA A 563 27.68 35.32 -3.68
C ALA A 563 28.24 34.31 -4.69
N TYR A 564 28.22 33.05 -4.35
CA TYR A 564 28.69 31.98 -5.25
C TYR A 564 27.77 31.81 -6.47
N LEU A 565 26.46 31.82 -6.29
CA LEU A 565 25.50 31.77 -7.41
C LEU A 565 25.68 32.97 -8.35
N ARG A 566 25.89 34.20 -7.78
CA ARG A 566 26.18 35.39 -8.56
C ARG A 566 27.47 35.24 -9.37
N HIS A 567 28.49 34.69 -8.75
CA HIS A 567 29.79 34.43 -9.44
C HIS A 567 29.59 33.51 -10.65
N LEU A 568 28.93 32.37 -10.45
CA LEU A 568 28.65 31.40 -11.53
C LEU A 568 27.75 31.99 -12.63
N ALA A 569 26.72 32.75 -12.26
CA ALA A 569 25.85 33.41 -13.23
C ALA A 569 26.62 34.39 -14.12
N TYR A 570 27.52 35.20 -13.55
CA TYR A 570 28.33 36.14 -14.34
C TYR A 570 29.41 35.46 -15.18
N GLU A 571 30.03 34.38 -14.68
CA GLU A 571 30.92 33.55 -15.50
C GLU A 571 30.18 32.97 -16.73
N GLY A 572 29.00 32.44 -16.52
CA GLY A 572 28.17 31.96 -17.61
C GLY A 572 27.71 33.04 -18.56
N ALA A 573 27.31 34.21 -18.04
CA ALA A 573 26.91 35.34 -18.86
C ALA A 573 28.03 35.78 -19.79
N HIS A 574 29.28 35.91 -19.28
CA HIS A 574 30.45 36.23 -20.08
C HIS A 574 30.79 35.15 -21.12
N ARG A 575 30.48 33.89 -20.82
CA ARG A 575 30.64 32.75 -21.76
C ARG A 575 29.65 32.84 -22.92
N HIS A 576 28.38 33.18 -22.64
CA HIS A 576 27.31 33.20 -23.63
C HIS A 576 27.25 34.51 -24.42
N TRP A 577 27.44 35.65 -23.77
CA TRP A 577 27.21 36.97 -24.36
C TRP A 577 28.49 37.84 -24.46
N GLY A 578 29.64 37.28 -24.09
CA GLY A 578 30.91 37.97 -24.18
C GLY A 578 31.26 38.81 -22.95
N LYS A 579 32.48 39.36 -22.89
CA LYS A 579 32.99 40.12 -21.74
C LYS A 579 32.24 41.43 -21.49
N ASP A 580 31.85 42.13 -22.57
CA ASP A 580 31.09 43.38 -22.52
C ASP A 580 29.61 43.08 -22.61
N LEU A 581 29.00 42.80 -21.45
CA LEU A 581 27.58 42.47 -21.36
C LEU A 581 26.70 43.67 -21.72
N PRO A 582 25.69 43.52 -22.58
CA PRO A 582 24.66 44.54 -22.80
C PRO A 582 24.01 44.96 -21.50
N VAL A 583 23.55 46.20 -21.41
CA VAL A 583 22.97 46.77 -20.16
C VAL A 583 21.72 46.01 -19.75
N ASP A 584 20.85 45.74 -20.71
CA ASP A 584 19.60 44.96 -20.49
C ASP A 584 19.86 43.54 -19.99
N HIS A 585 20.90 42.87 -20.48
CA HIS A 585 21.29 41.53 -20.00
C HIS A 585 21.78 41.61 -18.56
N ARG A 586 22.60 42.59 -18.21
CA ARG A 586 23.09 42.78 -16.86
C ARG A 586 21.93 43.08 -15.87
N GLU A 587 21.05 44.01 -16.26
CA GLU A 587 19.88 44.37 -15.45
C GLU A 587 18.98 43.18 -15.23
N ARG A 588 18.80 42.31 -16.23
CA ARG A 588 18.01 41.08 -16.14
C ARG A 588 18.65 40.09 -15.15
N ILE A 589 19.94 39.84 -15.22
CA ILE A 589 20.65 38.95 -14.29
C ILE A 589 20.58 39.49 -12.86
N ASP A 590 20.86 40.77 -12.65
CA ASP A 590 20.84 41.40 -11.33
C ASP A 590 19.42 41.35 -10.72
N PHE A 591 18.40 41.58 -11.54
CA PHE A 591 17.01 41.46 -11.09
C PHE A 591 16.66 40.03 -10.67
N GLU A 592 17.02 39.04 -11.48
CA GLU A 592 16.74 37.64 -11.15
C GLU A 592 17.49 37.19 -9.87
N LEU A 593 18.78 37.50 -9.73
CA LEU A 593 19.58 37.20 -8.55
C LEU A 593 18.98 37.84 -7.29
N MET A 594 18.53 39.09 -7.37
CA MET A 594 17.86 39.78 -6.25
C MET A 594 16.59 39.05 -5.83
N ILE A 595 15.79 38.56 -6.78
CA ILE A 595 14.56 37.78 -6.46
C ILE A 595 14.92 36.44 -5.86
N ILE A 596 15.91 35.73 -6.40
CA ILE A 596 16.36 34.42 -5.88
C ILE A 596 16.90 34.58 -4.44
N GLU A 597 17.64 35.62 -4.17
CA GLU A 597 18.13 35.98 -2.82
C GLU A 597 16.95 36.25 -1.88
N LYS A 598 16.02 37.13 -2.28
CA LYS A 598 14.84 37.50 -1.48
C LYS A 598 13.96 36.31 -1.14
N THR A 599 13.84 35.35 -2.05
CA THR A 599 12.99 34.15 -1.87
C THR A 599 13.71 33.00 -1.16
N GLY A 600 15.04 33.10 -0.97
CA GLY A 600 15.83 32.14 -0.20
C GLY A 600 16.20 30.84 -0.93
N TYR A 601 16.22 30.83 -2.26
CA TYR A 601 16.50 29.65 -3.08
C TYR A 601 17.87 29.58 -3.77
N PRO A 602 18.95 30.30 -3.36
CA PRO A 602 20.22 30.19 -4.07
C PRO A 602 20.79 28.76 -4.05
N GLY A 603 20.70 28.06 -2.89
CA GLY A 603 21.14 26.66 -2.76
C GLY A 603 20.43 25.72 -3.71
N TYR A 604 19.14 25.93 -3.97
CA TYR A 604 18.39 25.12 -4.93
C TYR A 604 18.94 25.24 -6.36
N PHE A 605 19.26 26.46 -6.81
CA PHE A 605 19.91 26.67 -8.12
C PHE A 605 21.29 26.03 -8.17
N LEU A 606 22.09 26.18 -7.11
CA LEU A 606 23.40 25.56 -7.02
C LEU A 606 23.35 24.04 -7.10
N ILE A 607 22.44 23.43 -6.37
CA ILE A 607 22.18 21.97 -6.39
C ILE A 607 21.79 21.50 -7.80
N CYS A 608 20.88 22.22 -8.46
CA CYS A 608 20.45 21.87 -9.82
C CYS A 608 21.61 22.03 -10.84
N ALA A 609 22.36 23.11 -10.76
CA ALA A 609 23.52 23.33 -11.64
C ALA A 609 24.60 22.25 -11.48
N ASP A 610 24.86 21.84 -10.23
CA ASP A 610 25.85 20.84 -9.88
C ASP A 610 25.55 19.46 -10.50
N PHE A 611 24.37 18.89 -10.26
CA PHE A 611 24.12 17.56 -10.80
C PHE A 611 23.86 17.55 -12.32
N ILE A 612 23.44 18.66 -12.92
CA ILE A 612 23.41 18.82 -14.37
C ILE A 612 24.82 18.83 -14.96
N GLN A 613 25.75 19.57 -14.34
CA GLN A 613 27.13 19.55 -14.76
C GLN A 613 27.77 18.17 -14.58
N ALA A 614 27.53 17.54 -13.44
CA ALA A 614 27.99 16.15 -13.20
C ALA A 614 27.42 15.16 -14.22
N ALA A 615 26.16 15.31 -14.63
CA ALA A 615 25.58 14.50 -15.69
C ALA A 615 26.32 14.66 -17.02
N ARG A 616 26.62 15.90 -17.43
CA ARG A 616 27.39 16.21 -18.64
C ARG A 616 28.81 15.61 -18.56
N ASP A 617 29.49 15.76 -17.43
CA ASP A 617 30.82 15.21 -17.20
C ASP A 617 30.85 13.68 -17.28
N MET A 618 29.79 13.02 -16.86
CA MET A 618 29.59 11.58 -17.01
C MET A 618 29.15 11.15 -18.42
N GLY A 619 29.00 12.07 -19.38
CA GLY A 619 28.50 11.80 -20.73
C GLY A 619 27.03 11.41 -20.77
N VAL A 620 26.24 11.87 -19.81
CA VAL A 620 24.78 11.78 -19.82
C VAL A 620 24.22 12.99 -20.55
N SER A 621 23.39 12.78 -21.58
CA SER A 621 22.76 13.88 -22.30
C SER A 621 21.69 14.53 -21.43
N VAL A 622 21.72 15.86 -21.37
CA VAL A 622 20.78 16.70 -20.65
C VAL A 622 19.94 17.49 -21.66
N GLY A 623 18.63 17.59 -21.43
CA GLY A 623 17.74 18.38 -22.28
C GLY A 623 17.98 19.88 -22.15
N PRO A 624 17.54 20.68 -23.14
CA PRO A 624 17.81 22.13 -23.18
C PRO A 624 17.05 22.93 -22.12
N GLY A 625 16.18 22.31 -21.39
CA GLY A 625 15.28 22.89 -20.39
C GLY A 625 13.82 22.59 -20.67
N ARG A 626 13.04 22.63 -19.64
CA ARG A 626 11.60 22.34 -19.69
C ARG A 626 10.84 23.30 -18.77
N GLY A 627 9.55 23.51 -19.06
CA GLY A 627 8.64 24.25 -18.21
C GLY A 627 9.01 25.72 -18.08
N SER A 628 8.91 26.25 -16.86
CA SER A 628 9.13 27.66 -16.57
C SER A 628 10.58 28.05 -16.35
N ALA A 629 11.45 27.09 -16.03
CA ALA A 629 12.88 27.35 -15.74
C ALA A 629 13.64 27.96 -16.93
N ALA A 630 13.19 27.69 -18.18
CA ALA A 630 13.72 28.28 -19.40
C ALA A 630 13.53 29.82 -19.45
N GLY A 631 12.65 30.40 -18.62
CA GLY A 631 12.48 31.85 -18.51
C GLY A 631 13.53 32.56 -17.65
N SER A 632 14.49 31.83 -17.04
CA SER A 632 15.52 32.41 -16.16
C SER A 632 16.86 32.56 -16.88
N ALA A 633 17.38 33.80 -16.93
CA ALA A 633 18.73 34.10 -17.37
C ALA A 633 19.82 33.54 -16.44
N VAL A 634 19.55 33.50 -15.14
CA VAL A 634 20.44 32.84 -14.16
C VAL A 634 20.51 31.35 -14.44
N SER A 635 19.39 30.67 -14.68
CA SER A 635 19.38 29.23 -15.06
C SER A 635 20.15 28.97 -16.36
N TYR A 636 20.03 29.85 -17.35
CA TYR A 636 20.78 29.75 -18.59
C TYR A 636 22.28 29.95 -18.38
N CYS A 637 22.67 30.99 -17.63
CA CYS A 637 24.08 31.30 -17.33
C CYS A 637 24.73 30.19 -16.48
N THR A 638 24.04 29.59 -15.53
CA THR A 638 24.56 28.50 -14.69
C THR A 638 24.49 27.12 -15.38
N GLY A 639 23.97 27.04 -16.61
CA GLY A 639 23.88 25.82 -17.38
C GLY A 639 22.74 24.88 -16.97
N ILE A 640 21.81 25.33 -16.16
CA ILE A 640 20.59 24.57 -15.81
C ILE A 640 19.73 24.40 -17.05
N THR A 641 19.60 25.46 -17.83
CA THR A 641 18.89 25.45 -19.14
C THR A 641 19.84 25.85 -20.26
N ASN A 642 19.47 25.52 -21.49
CA ASN A 642 20.24 25.86 -22.70
C ASN A 642 19.43 26.66 -23.71
N ILE A 643 18.44 27.41 -23.22
CA ILE A 643 17.59 28.28 -24.01
C ILE A 643 17.82 29.70 -23.50
N ASP A 644 18.22 30.59 -24.43
CA ASP A 644 18.42 32.00 -24.11
C ASP A 644 17.08 32.72 -23.90
N PRO A 645 16.74 33.06 -22.65
CA PRO A 645 15.43 33.63 -22.34
C PRO A 645 15.28 35.07 -22.85
N ILE A 646 16.38 35.79 -23.08
CA ILE A 646 16.35 37.15 -23.62
C ILE A 646 16.04 37.10 -25.10
N LYS A 647 16.68 36.20 -25.84
CA LYS A 647 16.46 36.01 -27.27
C LYS A 647 14.99 35.64 -27.62
N TYR A 648 14.32 34.93 -26.74
CA TYR A 648 12.95 34.46 -26.94
C TYR A 648 11.91 35.23 -26.12
N ASP A 649 12.24 36.37 -25.54
CA ASP A 649 11.36 37.19 -24.69
C ASP A 649 10.63 36.38 -23.58
N LEU A 650 11.31 35.42 -22.95
CA LEU A 650 10.73 34.60 -21.89
C LEU A 650 10.71 35.36 -20.58
N LEU A 651 9.57 35.22 -19.85
CA LEU A 651 9.33 35.96 -18.63
C LEU A 651 9.83 35.20 -17.40
N PHE A 652 10.73 35.81 -16.60
CA PHE A 652 11.20 35.26 -15.32
C PHE A 652 10.08 35.09 -14.30
N GLU A 653 9.11 36.03 -14.30
CA GLU A 653 8.00 36.03 -13.36
C GLU A 653 7.05 34.82 -13.54
N ARG A 654 7.12 34.16 -14.68
CA ARG A 654 6.45 32.88 -14.89
C ARG A 654 7.11 31.77 -14.09
N PHE A 655 8.42 31.84 -13.87
CA PHE A 655 9.22 30.86 -13.15
C PHE A 655 9.24 31.18 -11.63
N LEU A 656 9.68 32.37 -11.27
CA LEU A 656 9.75 32.83 -9.88
C LEU A 656 9.08 34.19 -9.74
N ASN A 657 7.95 34.24 -9.02
CA ASN A 657 7.16 35.45 -8.86
C ASN A 657 7.54 36.18 -7.56
N PRO A 658 8.01 37.44 -7.63
CA PRO A 658 8.42 38.21 -6.47
C PRO A 658 7.27 38.49 -5.46
N ASP A 659 6.01 38.51 -5.95
CA ASP A 659 4.82 38.78 -5.14
C ASP A 659 4.29 37.54 -4.43
N ARG A 660 4.81 36.36 -4.74
CA ARG A 660 4.39 35.09 -4.18
C ARG A 660 5.59 34.19 -3.92
N VAL A 661 5.91 34.00 -2.65
CA VAL A 661 6.92 33.01 -2.24
C VAL A 661 6.37 31.62 -2.50
N SER A 662 6.63 31.06 -3.66
CA SER A 662 6.44 29.66 -3.97
C SER A 662 7.72 29.10 -4.52
N MET A 663 8.09 27.92 -4.11
CA MET A 663 9.30 27.27 -4.60
C MET A 663 9.30 27.16 -6.13
N PRO A 664 10.41 27.49 -6.80
CA PRO A 664 10.57 27.25 -8.23
C PRO A 664 10.62 25.74 -8.52
N ASP A 665 10.06 25.35 -9.66
CA ASP A 665 10.07 23.95 -10.13
C ASP A 665 11.00 23.83 -11.33
N ILE A 666 12.09 23.07 -11.17
CA ILE A 666 13.09 22.83 -12.21
C ILE A 666 13.01 21.36 -12.62
N ASP A 667 12.26 21.11 -13.68
CA ASP A 667 12.22 19.79 -14.32
C ASP A 667 13.46 19.60 -15.21
N ILE A 668 14.11 18.44 -15.13
CA ILE A 668 15.31 18.13 -15.87
C ILE A 668 15.15 16.84 -16.66
N ASP A 669 15.35 16.96 -17.97
CA ASP A 669 15.35 15.81 -18.87
C ASP A 669 16.77 15.23 -18.98
N PHE A 670 16.96 13.97 -18.65
CA PHE A 670 18.16 13.18 -18.90
C PHE A 670 17.91 12.10 -19.96
N ASP A 671 18.94 11.63 -20.63
CA ASP A 671 18.79 10.41 -21.41
C ASP A 671 18.38 9.25 -20.50
N ASP A 672 17.43 8.42 -20.97
CA ASP A 672 16.81 7.37 -20.14
C ASP A 672 17.81 6.28 -19.70
N GLU A 673 18.87 6.04 -20.44
CA GLU A 673 19.93 5.10 -20.08
C GLU A 673 20.92 5.68 -19.06
N GLY A 674 21.21 6.99 -19.12
CA GLY A 674 22.15 7.68 -18.25
C GLY A 674 21.56 8.16 -16.92
N ARG A 675 20.24 8.34 -16.84
CA ARG A 675 19.54 8.90 -15.68
C ARG A 675 19.91 8.19 -14.37
N GLY A 676 20.04 6.86 -14.37
CA GLY A 676 20.40 6.09 -13.18
C GLY A 676 21.75 6.49 -12.57
N ARG A 677 22.74 6.83 -13.41
CA ARG A 677 24.06 7.28 -12.96
C ARG A 677 24.01 8.65 -12.28
N VAL A 678 23.11 9.52 -12.72
CA VAL A 678 22.90 10.83 -12.10
C VAL A 678 22.27 10.66 -10.71
N ILE A 679 21.29 9.78 -10.57
CA ILE A 679 20.69 9.45 -9.27
C ILE A 679 21.75 8.88 -8.32
N GLU A 680 22.61 7.98 -8.80
CA GLU A 680 23.71 7.43 -8.02
C GLU A 680 24.72 8.51 -7.57
N TYR A 681 25.03 9.48 -8.44
CA TYR A 681 25.84 10.64 -8.07
C TYR A 681 25.22 11.42 -6.91
N VAL A 682 23.90 11.70 -6.98
CA VAL A 682 23.17 12.42 -5.92
C VAL A 682 23.21 11.65 -4.61
N ILE A 683 22.98 10.34 -4.65
CA ILE A 683 23.06 9.47 -3.46
C ILE A 683 24.45 9.52 -2.84
N ASN A 684 25.50 9.44 -3.67
CA ASN A 684 26.89 9.46 -3.18
C ASN A 684 27.27 10.82 -2.60
N LYS A 685 26.72 11.91 -3.14
CA LYS A 685 27.00 13.28 -2.68
C LYS A 685 26.30 13.62 -1.37
N TYR A 686 25.02 13.32 -1.26
CA TYR A 686 24.18 13.73 -0.12
C TYR A 686 24.00 12.62 0.94
N GLY A 687 24.23 11.37 0.59
CA GLY A 687 24.06 10.22 1.48
C GLY A 687 22.78 9.44 1.20
N SER A 688 22.85 8.11 1.32
CA SER A 688 21.72 7.19 1.08
C SER A 688 20.56 7.35 2.07
N ASN A 689 20.82 7.97 3.22
CA ASN A 689 19.81 8.26 4.25
C ASN A 689 19.15 9.64 4.07
N GLN A 690 19.64 10.47 3.15
CA GLN A 690 19.08 11.80 2.85
C GLN A 690 18.36 11.84 1.51
N VAL A 691 18.53 10.81 0.67
CA VAL A 691 17.96 10.75 -0.70
C VAL A 691 16.93 9.64 -0.79
N ALA A 692 15.74 9.98 -1.23
CA ALA A 692 14.65 9.00 -1.41
C ALA A 692 13.85 9.24 -2.69
N GLN A 693 13.22 8.18 -3.18
CA GLN A 693 12.19 8.28 -4.21
C GLN A 693 10.84 8.66 -3.56
N ILE A 694 9.90 9.14 -4.37
CA ILE A 694 8.54 9.40 -3.90
C ILE A 694 7.68 8.15 -4.16
N ILE A 695 6.89 7.73 -3.17
CA ILE A 695 5.93 6.65 -3.33
C ILE A 695 4.77 7.07 -4.24
N THR A 696 4.17 6.11 -4.92
CA THR A 696 2.88 6.28 -5.59
C THR A 696 1.89 5.22 -5.13
N TYR A 697 0.62 5.57 -5.10
CA TYR A 697 -0.45 4.65 -4.75
C TYR A 697 -1.24 4.28 -5.98
N GLY A 698 -1.21 2.99 -6.33
CA GLY A 698 -2.03 2.44 -7.39
C GLY A 698 -3.46 2.18 -6.89
N SER A 699 -4.45 2.86 -7.45
CA SER A 699 -5.86 2.64 -7.14
C SER A 699 -6.53 1.72 -8.17
N MET A 700 -7.62 1.08 -7.77
CA MET A 700 -8.45 0.28 -8.66
C MET A 700 -9.34 1.18 -9.51
N ALA A 701 -8.93 1.44 -10.75
CA ALA A 701 -9.79 2.11 -11.74
C ALA A 701 -10.93 1.18 -12.19
N ALA A 702 -11.98 1.73 -12.79
CA ALA A 702 -13.20 1.03 -13.21
C ALA A 702 -12.97 -0.34 -13.88
N LYS A 703 -12.07 -0.41 -14.85
CA LYS A 703 -11.78 -1.65 -15.60
C LYS A 703 -10.99 -2.67 -14.76
N SER A 704 -10.06 -2.21 -13.91
CA SER A 704 -9.31 -3.10 -13.02
C SER A 704 -10.19 -3.60 -11.87
N ALA A 705 -11.01 -2.74 -11.27
CA ALA A 705 -11.98 -3.14 -10.26
C ALA A 705 -12.93 -4.24 -10.77
N LEU A 706 -13.44 -4.07 -11.99
CA LEU A 706 -14.28 -5.10 -12.61
C LEU A 706 -13.53 -6.42 -12.82
N ARG A 707 -12.30 -6.40 -13.34
CA ARG A 707 -11.54 -7.62 -13.61
C ARG A 707 -11.11 -8.34 -12.34
N ASP A 708 -10.69 -7.60 -11.31
CA ASP A 708 -10.33 -8.17 -10.02
C ASP A 708 -11.57 -8.79 -9.33
N THR A 709 -12.71 -8.10 -9.36
CA THR A 709 -13.99 -8.63 -8.84
C THR A 709 -14.44 -9.86 -9.62
N ALA A 710 -14.35 -9.83 -10.96
CA ALA A 710 -14.70 -10.95 -11.83
C ALA A 710 -13.88 -12.20 -11.49
N ARG A 711 -12.57 -12.05 -11.29
CA ARG A 711 -11.69 -13.15 -10.87
C ARG A 711 -12.11 -13.74 -9.52
N VAL A 712 -12.37 -12.88 -8.54
CA VAL A 712 -12.72 -13.27 -7.17
C VAL A 712 -14.08 -13.96 -7.10
N LEU A 713 -15.03 -13.53 -7.93
CA LEU A 713 -16.38 -14.09 -8.04
C LEU A 713 -16.49 -15.20 -9.11
N GLU A 714 -15.37 -15.57 -9.75
CA GLU A 714 -15.29 -16.64 -10.74
C GLU A 714 -16.16 -16.39 -12.00
N LEU A 715 -16.36 -15.11 -12.37
CA LEU A 715 -16.97 -14.77 -13.66
C LEU A 715 -16.04 -15.16 -14.80
N PRO A 716 -16.51 -15.86 -15.85
CA PRO A 716 -15.69 -16.25 -16.98
C PRO A 716 -14.96 -15.05 -17.60
N LEU A 717 -13.68 -15.25 -17.96
CA LEU A 717 -12.80 -14.18 -18.48
C LEU A 717 -13.41 -13.49 -19.73
N GLN A 718 -14.08 -14.25 -20.62
CA GLN A 718 -14.73 -13.70 -21.82
C GLN A 718 -15.84 -12.72 -21.47
N ASP A 719 -16.64 -13.00 -20.44
CA ASP A 719 -17.69 -12.11 -19.98
C ASP A 719 -17.13 -10.88 -19.28
N ALA A 720 -16.10 -11.06 -18.45
CA ALA A 720 -15.39 -9.96 -17.82
C ALA A 720 -14.78 -9.00 -18.86
N ASP A 721 -14.15 -9.52 -19.91
CA ASP A 721 -13.59 -8.71 -21.01
C ASP A 721 -14.66 -8.02 -21.84
N ARG A 722 -15.80 -8.68 -22.11
CA ARG A 722 -16.94 -8.08 -22.80
C ARG A 722 -17.49 -6.88 -22.01
N ILE A 723 -17.72 -7.05 -20.71
CA ILE A 723 -18.23 -5.98 -19.86
C ILE A 723 -17.18 -4.87 -19.73
N SER A 724 -15.91 -5.20 -19.55
CA SER A 724 -14.81 -4.22 -19.43
C SER A 724 -14.70 -3.31 -20.67
N LYS A 725 -14.95 -3.83 -21.88
CA LYS A 725 -14.95 -3.04 -23.12
C LYS A 725 -16.09 -2.03 -23.20
N LEU A 726 -17.17 -2.25 -22.49
CA LEU A 726 -18.29 -1.31 -22.40
C LEU A 726 -18.01 -0.14 -21.43
N ILE A 727 -16.99 -0.26 -20.55
CA ILE A 727 -16.65 0.80 -19.61
C ILE A 727 -15.89 1.90 -20.38
N PRO A 728 -16.48 3.12 -20.51
CA PRO A 728 -15.79 4.25 -21.10
C PRO A 728 -14.72 4.80 -20.14
N ASP A 729 -14.02 5.86 -20.55
CA ASP A 729 -13.02 6.51 -19.70
C ASP A 729 -13.67 7.42 -18.63
N LEU A 730 -14.49 6.79 -17.78
CA LEU A 730 -15.17 7.38 -16.62
C LEU A 730 -15.18 6.37 -15.46
N SER A 731 -15.23 6.87 -14.22
CA SER A 731 -15.44 6.01 -13.07
C SER A 731 -16.84 5.37 -13.08
N LEU A 732 -16.96 4.16 -12.54
CA LEU A 732 -18.26 3.48 -12.39
C LEU A 732 -19.22 4.34 -11.56
N ALA A 733 -18.73 4.99 -10.51
CA ALA A 733 -19.52 5.92 -9.72
C ALA A 733 -20.17 7.01 -10.59
N LYS A 734 -19.42 7.66 -11.48
CA LYS A 734 -19.93 8.68 -12.43
C LYS A 734 -20.87 8.07 -13.47
N ILE A 735 -20.53 6.89 -14.01
CA ILE A 735 -21.38 6.20 -15.01
C ILE A 735 -22.79 5.95 -14.46
N PHE A 736 -22.91 5.63 -13.17
CA PHE A 736 -24.19 5.32 -12.56
C PHE A 736 -24.90 6.52 -11.90
N SER A 737 -24.24 7.66 -11.68
CA SER A 737 -24.81 8.87 -11.08
C SER A 737 -25.25 9.90 -12.10
N LEU A 738 -24.59 10.00 -13.27
CA LEU A 738 -24.86 11.00 -14.28
C LEU A 738 -26.12 10.69 -15.11
N ASP A 739 -26.80 11.73 -15.56
CA ASP A 739 -27.92 11.61 -16.48
C ASP A 739 -27.45 11.40 -17.94
N ASP A 740 -28.39 11.06 -18.84
CA ASP A 740 -28.08 10.75 -20.23
C ASP A 740 -27.52 11.94 -21.02
N LYS A 741 -27.86 13.17 -20.63
CA LYS A 741 -27.37 14.40 -21.26
C LYS A 741 -25.93 14.66 -20.85
N GLU A 742 -25.65 14.59 -19.56
CA GLU A 742 -24.30 14.72 -19.01
C GLU A 742 -23.33 13.65 -19.55
N ILE A 743 -23.82 12.41 -19.72
CA ILE A 743 -23.03 11.31 -20.30
C ILE A 743 -22.72 11.61 -21.77
N LYS A 744 -23.71 12.08 -22.57
CA LYS A 744 -23.50 12.46 -23.97
C LYS A 744 -22.46 13.57 -24.13
N ASP A 745 -22.54 14.58 -23.26
CA ASP A 745 -21.63 15.73 -23.30
C ASP A 745 -20.19 15.30 -22.94
N LYS A 746 -20.04 14.40 -21.94
CA LYS A 746 -18.71 13.93 -21.50
C LYS A 746 -18.07 12.89 -22.42
N LEU A 747 -18.86 12.10 -23.13
CA LEU A 747 -18.37 11.00 -23.98
C LEU A 747 -18.43 11.29 -25.48
N ASN A 748 -18.60 12.55 -25.86
CA ASN A 748 -18.59 13.02 -27.24
C ASN A 748 -19.54 12.24 -28.20
N GLY A 749 -20.76 11.91 -27.74
CA GLY A 749 -21.77 11.41 -28.65
C GLY A 749 -22.66 10.25 -28.18
N SER A 750 -23.47 9.75 -29.12
CA SER A 750 -24.46 8.70 -28.85
C SER A 750 -23.90 7.32 -28.57
N GLN A 751 -22.70 7.00 -29.08
CA GLN A 751 -22.07 5.69 -28.88
C GLN A 751 -21.66 5.49 -27.42
N GLY A 752 -21.10 6.51 -26.76
CA GLY A 752 -20.77 6.46 -25.33
C GLY A 752 -22.00 6.23 -24.46
N LEU A 753 -23.10 6.89 -24.76
CA LEU A 753 -24.38 6.71 -24.07
C LEU A 753 -24.92 5.28 -24.25
N GLU A 754 -24.82 4.70 -25.44
CA GLU A 754 -25.25 3.34 -25.69
C GLU A 754 -24.46 2.32 -24.87
N MET A 755 -23.13 2.47 -24.77
CA MET A 755 -22.26 1.64 -23.93
C MET A 755 -22.67 1.73 -22.45
N VAL A 756 -22.91 2.93 -21.95
CA VAL A 756 -23.37 3.16 -20.57
C VAL A 756 -24.73 2.53 -20.31
N ASN A 757 -25.66 2.64 -21.25
CA ASN A 757 -27.00 2.03 -21.13
C ASN A 757 -26.92 0.50 -21.11
N GLN A 758 -26.01 -0.11 -21.87
CA GLN A 758 -25.74 -1.54 -21.81
C GLN A 758 -25.18 -1.94 -20.43
N LEU A 759 -24.25 -1.16 -19.86
CA LEU A 759 -23.73 -1.41 -18.49
C LEU A 759 -24.82 -1.30 -17.43
N LYS A 760 -25.67 -0.25 -17.49
CA LYS A 760 -26.81 -0.08 -16.58
C LYS A 760 -27.79 -1.26 -16.68
N LYS A 761 -28.03 -1.79 -17.88
CA LYS A 761 -28.84 -3.01 -18.10
C LYS A 761 -28.20 -4.26 -17.50
N ILE A 762 -26.88 -4.43 -17.63
CA ILE A 762 -26.15 -5.57 -17.03
C ILE A 762 -26.24 -5.48 -15.51
N ALA A 763 -26.00 -4.32 -14.91
CA ALA A 763 -26.05 -4.12 -13.46
C ALA A 763 -27.44 -4.40 -12.86
N ALA A 764 -28.51 -4.13 -13.63
CA ALA A 764 -29.89 -4.37 -13.22
C ALA A 764 -30.34 -5.83 -13.35
N LYS A 765 -29.63 -6.66 -14.11
CA LYS A 765 -29.98 -8.08 -14.30
C LYS A 765 -29.59 -8.92 -13.08
N PRO A 766 -30.46 -9.82 -12.62
CA PRO A 766 -30.05 -10.83 -11.66
C PRO A 766 -29.04 -11.79 -12.31
N GLY A 767 -28.08 -12.26 -11.54
CA GLY A 767 -27.04 -13.19 -11.99
C GLY A 767 -25.63 -12.67 -11.75
N LEU A 768 -24.66 -13.50 -12.13
CA LEU A 768 -23.25 -13.28 -11.79
C LEU A 768 -22.66 -12.02 -12.44
N GLU A 769 -23.01 -11.68 -13.67
CA GLU A 769 -22.56 -10.48 -14.37
C GLU A 769 -22.99 -9.18 -13.65
N GLY A 770 -24.28 -9.08 -13.33
CA GLY A 770 -24.82 -7.91 -12.62
C GLY A 770 -24.24 -7.81 -11.20
N HIS A 771 -24.14 -8.95 -10.50
CA HIS A 771 -23.53 -9.01 -9.18
C HIS A 771 -22.06 -8.55 -9.22
N THR A 772 -21.29 -9.04 -10.18
CA THR A 772 -19.88 -8.66 -10.37
C THR A 772 -19.72 -7.16 -10.63
N LEU A 773 -20.52 -6.60 -11.53
CA LEU A 773 -20.45 -5.17 -11.86
C LEU A 773 -20.84 -4.29 -10.67
N ASN A 774 -21.88 -4.65 -9.93
CA ASN A 774 -22.31 -3.93 -8.73
C ASN A 774 -21.27 -4.04 -7.59
N THR A 775 -20.64 -5.20 -7.42
CA THR A 775 -19.57 -5.38 -6.45
C THR A 775 -18.31 -4.59 -6.85
N ALA A 776 -17.96 -4.54 -8.14
CA ALA A 776 -16.84 -3.75 -8.62
C ALA A 776 -16.99 -2.25 -8.30
N ARG A 777 -18.23 -1.73 -8.28
CA ARG A 777 -18.51 -0.34 -7.87
C ARG A 777 -18.17 -0.05 -6.41
N LEU A 778 -18.19 -1.07 -5.55
CA LEU A 778 -17.88 -0.91 -4.13
C LEU A 778 -16.37 -0.81 -3.85
N ILE A 779 -15.56 -1.43 -4.72
CA ILE A 779 -14.10 -1.46 -4.54
C ILE A 779 -13.36 -0.52 -5.50
N GLU A 780 -14.07 0.13 -6.44
CA GLU A 780 -13.48 1.14 -7.29
C GLU A 780 -12.90 2.28 -6.45
N GLY A 781 -11.67 2.70 -6.76
CA GLY A 781 -10.95 3.75 -6.02
C GLY A 781 -10.11 3.22 -4.84
N SER A 782 -10.38 2.01 -4.35
CA SER A 782 -9.56 1.41 -3.28
C SER A 782 -8.11 1.25 -3.71
N LEU A 783 -7.18 1.42 -2.78
CA LEU A 783 -5.76 1.22 -3.03
C LEU A 783 -5.46 -0.27 -3.27
N ARG A 784 -4.65 -0.52 -4.28
CA ARG A 784 -4.28 -1.89 -4.70
C ARG A 784 -2.83 -2.24 -4.40
N ASN A 785 -1.94 -1.31 -4.63
CA ASN A 785 -0.50 -1.48 -4.42
C ASN A 785 0.20 -0.13 -4.27
N THR A 786 1.44 -0.19 -3.87
CA THR A 786 2.38 0.92 -3.92
C THR A 786 3.32 0.77 -5.09
N GLY A 787 3.79 1.87 -5.61
CA GLY A 787 4.82 1.96 -6.64
C GLY A 787 5.78 3.10 -6.32
N ILE A 788 6.62 3.46 -7.30
CA ILE A 788 7.57 4.55 -7.19
C ILE A 788 7.20 5.60 -8.23
N HIS A 789 7.30 6.88 -7.86
CA HIS A 789 7.15 7.98 -8.81
C HIS A 789 8.27 7.91 -9.87
N ALA A 790 7.88 8.07 -11.14
CA ALA A 790 8.81 7.84 -12.25
C ALA A 790 10.02 8.79 -12.26
N CYS A 791 9.90 9.98 -11.67
CA CYS A 791 10.87 11.08 -11.83
C CYS A 791 11.32 11.70 -10.52
N GLY A 792 10.43 11.84 -9.53
CA GLY A 792 10.66 12.62 -8.33
C GLY A 792 11.67 11.99 -7.38
N ILE A 793 12.70 12.75 -7.04
CA ILE A 793 13.71 12.43 -6.03
C ILE A 793 13.59 13.47 -4.92
N ILE A 794 13.62 13.03 -3.70
CA ILE A 794 13.66 13.87 -2.51
C ILE A 794 15.10 13.93 -2.00
N ILE A 795 15.53 15.12 -1.61
CA ILE A 795 16.81 15.35 -0.92
C ILE A 795 16.52 16.14 0.35
N THR A 796 16.98 15.65 1.49
CA THR A 796 16.77 16.28 2.81
C THR A 796 18.10 16.77 3.41
N PRO A 797 18.07 17.80 4.30
CA PRO A 797 19.28 18.31 4.94
C PRO A 797 19.98 17.30 5.88
N THR A 798 19.20 16.46 6.55
CA THR A 798 19.66 15.39 7.44
C THR A 798 18.95 14.09 7.08
N ASP A 799 19.03 13.08 7.94
CA ASP A 799 18.34 11.80 7.74
C ASP A 799 16.84 12.02 7.47
N ILE A 800 16.34 11.48 6.36
CA ILE A 800 14.96 11.68 5.91
C ILE A 800 13.93 11.22 6.95
N THR A 801 14.28 10.23 7.78
CA THR A 801 13.43 9.73 8.85
C THR A 801 13.30 10.68 10.05
N ASP A 802 14.03 11.80 10.07
CA ASP A 802 13.81 12.91 11.00
C ASP A 802 12.59 13.75 10.62
N TYR A 803 12.12 13.60 9.39
CA TYR A 803 11.05 14.39 8.80
C TYR A 803 9.81 13.58 8.44
N VAL A 804 9.98 12.49 7.70
CA VAL A 804 8.90 11.68 7.15
C VAL A 804 9.20 10.18 7.24
N PRO A 805 8.17 9.32 7.33
CA PRO A 805 8.36 7.88 7.27
C PRO A 805 8.79 7.43 5.88
N VAL A 806 9.68 6.42 5.82
CA VAL A 806 10.14 5.81 4.58
C VAL A 806 9.71 4.34 4.47
N ALA A 807 9.69 3.86 3.26
CA ALA A 807 9.44 2.47 2.90
C ALA A 807 10.50 1.99 1.90
N VAL A 808 10.52 0.69 1.64
CA VAL A 808 11.33 0.09 0.57
C VAL A 808 10.38 -0.41 -0.50
N ALA A 809 10.60 0.02 -1.73
CA ALA A 809 9.82 -0.46 -2.85
C ALA A 809 10.40 -1.78 -3.38
N LYS A 810 9.50 -2.60 -3.92
CA LYS A 810 9.91 -3.85 -4.59
C LYS A 810 10.85 -3.50 -5.75
N ASP A 811 11.95 -4.22 -5.86
CA ASP A 811 12.96 -4.06 -6.93
C ASP A 811 13.74 -2.71 -6.91
N SER A 812 13.75 -1.96 -5.80
CA SER A 812 14.57 -0.76 -5.61
C SER A 812 15.61 -0.96 -4.52
N SER A 813 16.82 -0.45 -4.76
CA SER A 813 17.87 -0.35 -3.73
C SER A 813 17.75 0.94 -2.89
N MET A 814 16.90 1.88 -3.33
CA MET A 814 16.63 3.13 -2.63
C MET A 814 15.40 3.03 -1.74
N VAL A 815 15.41 3.78 -0.65
CA VAL A 815 14.21 4.03 0.13
C VAL A 815 13.25 4.95 -0.65
N CYS A 816 11.95 4.85 -0.35
CA CYS A 816 10.95 5.79 -0.83
C CYS A 816 10.18 6.39 0.35
N THR A 817 9.71 7.61 0.20
CA THR A 817 8.84 8.24 1.21
C THR A 817 7.55 7.44 1.35
N GLN A 818 6.95 7.40 2.55
CA GLN A 818 5.57 6.91 2.71
C GLN A 818 4.53 7.98 2.39
N PHE A 819 4.94 9.20 2.08
CA PHE A 819 4.07 10.27 1.61
C PHE A 819 4.22 10.43 0.09
N ASP A 820 3.09 10.50 -0.61
CA ASP A 820 3.05 10.64 -2.05
C ASP A 820 3.26 12.09 -2.50
N ASN A 821 3.30 12.30 -3.80
CA ASN A 821 3.51 13.62 -4.39
C ASN A 821 2.47 14.67 -3.97
N ASN A 822 1.26 14.25 -3.54
CA ASN A 822 0.20 15.19 -3.17
C ASN A 822 0.43 15.87 -1.82
N VAL A 823 1.22 15.25 -0.95
CA VAL A 823 1.51 15.76 0.41
C VAL A 823 2.99 15.98 0.67
N ALA A 824 3.88 15.52 -0.21
CA ALA A 824 5.32 15.63 -0.02
C ALA A 824 5.79 17.07 0.14
N GLU A 825 5.32 18.00 -0.70
CA GLU A 825 5.65 19.42 -0.64
C GLU A 825 5.10 20.07 0.64
N ASP A 826 3.85 19.78 1.02
CA ASP A 826 3.25 20.28 2.26
C ASP A 826 3.97 19.76 3.51
N ALA A 827 4.55 18.55 3.43
CA ALA A 827 5.41 17.98 4.47
C ALA A 827 6.83 18.58 4.47
N GLY A 828 7.10 19.57 3.63
CA GLY A 828 8.38 20.29 3.55
C GLY A 828 9.47 19.58 2.74
N LEU A 829 9.13 18.55 1.97
CA LEU A 829 10.13 17.82 1.18
C LEU A 829 10.45 18.54 -0.13
N LEU A 830 11.73 18.71 -0.40
CA LEU A 830 12.22 19.23 -1.67
C LEU A 830 12.18 18.14 -2.73
N LYS A 831 11.23 18.28 -3.67
CA LYS A 831 11.14 17.39 -4.83
C LYS A 831 11.99 17.90 -5.97
N MET A 832 12.76 17.02 -6.60
CA MET A 832 13.49 17.26 -7.84
C MET A 832 13.07 16.23 -8.89
N ASP A 833 12.66 16.71 -10.07
CA ASP A 833 12.18 15.83 -11.13
C ASP A 833 13.27 15.48 -12.13
N PHE A 834 13.76 14.25 -12.04
CA PHE A 834 14.75 13.64 -12.95
C PHE A 834 14.01 12.83 -14.01
N LEU A 835 13.72 13.47 -15.13
CA LEU A 835 12.93 12.85 -16.19
C LEU A 835 13.83 12.04 -17.14
N GLY A 836 13.45 10.81 -17.46
CA GLY A 836 14.12 10.00 -18.48
C GLY A 836 13.47 10.23 -19.85
N LEU A 837 14.21 10.81 -20.80
CA LEU A 837 13.72 11.11 -22.14
C LEU A 837 14.47 10.28 -23.19
N ARG A 838 13.79 9.27 -23.75
CA ARG A 838 14.37 8.40 -24.81
C ARG A 838 14.85 9.17 -26.04
N THR A 839 14.25 10.30 -26.36
CA THR A 839 14.66 11.13 -27.48
C THR A 839 16.10 11.63 -27.33
N LEU A 840 16.54 11.96 -26.11
CA LEU A 840 17.94 12.34 -25.84
C LEU A 840 18.89 11.17 -26.11
N THR A 841 18.54 9.96 -25.74
CA THR A 841 19.29 8.74 -26.04
C THR A 841 19.39 8.54 -27.55
N ILE A 842 18.28 8.69 -28.32
CA ILE A 842 18.28 8.58 -29.78
C ILE A 842 19.20 9.60 -30.43
N ILE A 843 19.18 10.87 -29.96
CA ILE A 843 20.08 11.93 -30.47
C ILE A 843 21.52 11.60 -30.17
N LYS A 844 21.82 11.18 -28.92
CA LYS A 844 23.17 10.76 -28.49
C LYS A 844 23.72 9.62 -29.36
N ASP A 845 22.91 8.60 -29.61
CA ASP A 845 23.29 7.48 -30.45
C ASP A 845 23.49 7.90 -31.90
N ALA A 846 22.63 8.78 -32.42
CA ALA A 846 22.79 9.32 -33.78
C ALA A 846 24.10 10.09 -33.94
N VAL A 847 24.44 10.97 -33.00
CA VAL A 847 25.72 11.71 -32.96
C VAL A 847 26.91 10.74 -32.88
N SER A 848 26.83 9.75 -32.01
CA SER A 848 27.87 8.73 -31.85
C SER A 848 28.08 7.92 -33.14
N ASN A 849 27.00 7.54 -33.83
CA ASN A 849 27.04 6.81 -35.09
C ASN A 849 27.66 7.65 -36.22
N VAL A 850 27.36 8.95 -36.29
CA VAL A 850 27.96 9.87 -37.26
C VAL A 850 29.46 9.99 -36.99
N LYS A 851 29.87 10.18 -35.73
CA LYS A 851 31.27 10.27 -35.32
C LYS A 851 32.01 8.95 -35.68
N ALA A 852 31.47 7.80 -35.39
CA ALA A 852 32.06 6.51 -35.69
C ALA A 852 32.22 6.26 -37.22
N ARG A 853 31.26 6.73 -38.02
CA ARG A 853 31.22 6.49 -39.45
C ARG A 853 32.07 7.50 -40.27
N SER A 854 32.04 8.78 -39.92
CA SER A 854 32.59 9.87 -40.69
C SER A 854 33.72 10.64 -39.99
N GLY A 855 33.97 10.36 -38.69
CA GLY A 855 34.89 11.11 -37.86
C GLY A 855 34.43 12.55 -37.52
N VAL A 856 33.21 12.95 -37.96
CA VAL A 856 32.65 14.27 -37.70
C VAL A 856 32.00 14.29 -36.31
N GLU A 857 32.41 15.22 -35.48
CA GLU A 857 31.77 15.48 -34.20
C GLU A 857 30.66 16.51 -34.41
N LEU A 858 29.44 16.11 -34.09
CA LEU A 858 28.26 16.95 -34.19
C LEU A 858 27.85 17.43 -32.81
N ASP A 859 27.57 18.72 -32.73
CA ASP A 859 26.92 19.32 -31.54
C ASP A 859 25.48 19.71 -31.92
N PRO A 860 24.46 18.98 -31.43
CA PRO A 860 23.05 19.27 -31.73
C PRO A 860 22.59 20.69 -31.33
N GLU A 861 23.26 21.31 -30.35
CA GLU A 861 22.93 22.65 -29.88
C GLU A 861 23.40 23.75 -30.83
N SER A 862 24.39 23.44 -31.68
CA SER A 862 24.93 24.35 -32.69
C SER A 862 24.23 24.29 -34.05
N PHE A 863 23.19 23.44 -34.23
CA PHE A 863 22.51 23.28 -35.50
C PHE A 863 21.77 24.53 -35.92
N PRO A 864 21.86 24.96 -37.21
CA PRO A 864 21.11 26.10 -37.69
C PRO A 864 19.61 25.83 -37.68
N LEU A 865 18.82 26.82 -37.23
CA LEU A 865 17.36 26.72 -37.14
C LEU A 865 16.64 27.12 -38.48
N ASP A 866 17.40 27.42 -39.53
CA ASP A 866 16.90 27.92 -40.83
C ASP A 866 17.21 26.97 -42.00
N ASP A 867 17.60 25.71 -41.72
CA ASP A 867 17.92 24.73 -42.79
C ASP A 867 16.69 24.38 -43.63
N LYS A 868 16.70 24.78 -44.91
CA LYS A 868 15.60 24.59 -45.87
C LYS A 868 15.24 23.13 -46.10
N LYS A 869 16.24 22.23 -46.13
CA LYS A 869 16.01 20.80 -46.37
C LYS A 869 15.26 20.16 -45.20
N THR A 870 15.54 20.60 -43.98
CA THR A 870 14.81 20.18 -42.78
C THR A 870 13.37 20.63 -42.83
N TYR A 871 13.08 21.87 -43.21
CA TYR A 871 11.70 22.33 -43.39
C TYR A 871 10.94 21.56 -44.49
N GLU A 872 11.62 21.22 -45.61
CA GLU A 872 11.00 20.35 -46.62
C GLU A 872 10.57 18.99 -46.09
N LEU A 873 11.32 18.42 -45.15
CA LEU A 873 10.95 17.15 -44.49
C LEU A 873 9.66 17.31 -43.68
N PHE A 874 9.54 18.39 -42.90
CA PHE A 874 8.32 18.72 -42.18
C PHE A 874 7.14 19.00 -43.11
N GLN A 875 7.34 19.77 -44.19
CA GLN A 875 6.32 20.08 -45.20
C GLN A 875 5.81 18.83 -45.92
N LYS A 876 6.63 17.80 -46.09
CA LYS A 876 6.24 16.50 -46.62
C LYS A 876 5.57 15.59 -45.58
N GLY A 877 5.58 16.01 -44.30
CA GLY A 877 5.08 15.18 -43.17
C GLY A 877 5.87 13.92 -42.94
N HIS A 878 7.15 13.91 -43.31
CA HIS A 878 8.05 12.77 -43.09
C HIS A 878 8.67 12.83 -41.67
N THR A 879 7.81 12.75 -40.66
CA THR A 879 8.16 13.05 -39.28
C THR A 879 8.14 11.84 -38.34
N VAL A 880 8.35 10.63 -38.90
CA VAL A 880 8.51 9.41 -38.12
C VAL A 880 9.72 9.54 -37.20
N ALA A 881 9.56 9.20 -35.92
CA ALA A 881 10.54 9.33 -34.85
C ALA A 881 11.01 10.77 -34.52
N ILE A 882 10.32 11.80 -35.05
CA ILE A 882 10.54 13.18 -34.60
C ILE A 882 9.62 13.45 -33.42
N PHE A 883 10.22 13.66 -32.25
CA PHE A 883 9.49 13.86 -30.99
C PHE A 883 8.39 14.91 -31.12
N GLN A 884 7.17 14.55 -30.68
CA GLN A 884 5.93 15.34 -30.75
C GLN A 884 5.36 15.63 -32.14
N TYR A 885 6.05 15.26 -33.23
CA TYR A 885 5.61 15.54 -34.61
C TYR A 885 5.24 14.25 -35.38
N GLU A 886 5.40 13.08 -34.82
CA GLU A 886 5.27 11.78 -35.50
C GLU A 886 3.82 11.27 -35.66
N SER A 887 2.83 11.87 -34.98
CA SER A 887 1.44 11.41 -35.11
C SER A 887 0.87 11.71 -36.49
N ALA A 888 0.00 10.82 -36.99
CA ALA A 888 -0.64 10.99 -38.31
C ALA A 888 -1.40 12.30 -38.44
N GLY A 889 -2.07 12.76 -37.35
CA GLY A 889 -2.76 14.03 -37.32
C GLY A 889 -1.82 15.23 -37.39
N MET A 890 -0.69 15.20 -36.67
CA MET A 890 0.33 16.23 -36.71
C MET A 890 0.97 16.28 -38.12
N ALA A 891 1.35 15.13 -38.70
CA ALA A 891 1.90 15.05 -40.04
C ALA A 891 0.95 15.62 -41.10
N LYS A 892 -0.37 15.41 -40.96
CA LYS A 892 -1.37 16.03 -41.82
C LYS A 892 -1.34 17.55 -41.70
N ASN A 893 -1.38 18.12 -40.51
CA ASN A 893 -1.36 19.56 -40.27
C ASN A 893 -0.07 20.22 -40.77
N LEU A 894 1.08 19.55 -40.62
CA LEU A 894 2.36 20.03 -41.14
C LEU A 894 2.40 20.13 -42.67
N LYS A 895 1.76 19.20 -43.41
CA LYS A 895 1.60 19.27 -44.87
C LYS A 895 0.79 20.47 -45.31
N GLU A 896 -0.22 20.84 -44.52
CA GLU A 896 -1.07 22.00 -44.80
C GLU A 896 -0.38 23.32 -44.37
N LEU A 897 0.31 23.33 -43.23
CA LEU A 897 1.04 24.48 -42.68
C LEU A 897 2.22 24.87 -43.55
N LYS A 898 2.94 23.92 -44.13
CA LYS A 898 4.19 24.11 -44.87
C LYS A 898 5.16 25.02 -44.08
N PRO A 899 5.66 24.61 -42.94
CA PRO A 899 6.50 25.44 -42.09
C PRO A 899 7.72 25.92 -42.83
N THR A 900 8.08 27.19 -42.63
CA THR A 900 9.21 27.88 -43.27
C THR A 900 10.19 28.46 -42.28
N GLU A 901 9.81 28.52 -41.01
CA GLU A 901 10.58 29.08 -39.92
C GLU A 901 10.32 28.29 -38.63
N PHE A 902 11.20 28.44 -37.65
CA PHE A 902 11.12 27.69 -36.39
C PHE A 902 9.89 28.03 -35.56
N GLY A 903 9.43 29.31 -35.62
CA GLY A 903 8.21 29.79 -34.98
C GLY A 903 6.97 29.02 -35.41
N ASP A 904 6.89 28.63 -36.69
CA ASP A 904 5.78 27.83 -37.22
C ASP A 904 5.67 26.44 -36.50
N LEU A 905 6.81 25.84 -36.26
CA LEU A 905 6.87 24.55 -35.57
C LEU A 905 6.49 24.72 -34.09
N ILE A 906 7.01 25.75 -33.42
CA ILE A 906 6.66 26.06 -32.03
C ILE A 906 5.15 26.26 -31.90
N ALA A 907 4.55 27.13 -32.74
CA ALA A 907 3.12 27.41 -32.73
C ALA A 907 2.28 26.15 -33.02
N MET A 908 2.67 25.34 -34.00
CA MET A 908 1.94 24.10 -34.32
C MET A 908 1.97 23.09 -33.16
N ASN A 909 3.09 22.97 -32.46
CA ASN A 909 3.17 22.12 -31.27
C ASN A 909 2.26 22.61 -30.14
N ALA A 910 2.19 23.90 -29.95
CA ALA A 910 1.29 24.54 -28.99
C ALA A 910 -0.21 24.36 -29.36
N LEU A 911 -0.55 24.52 -30.61
CA LEU A 911 -1.93 24.42 -31.12
C LEU A 911 -2.43 22.96 -31.21
N TYR A 912 -1.55 21.98 -31.47
CA TYR A 912 -1.95 20.59 -31.66
C TYR A 912 -2.22 19.89 -30.30
N ARG A 913 -3.25 20.40 -29.61
CA ARG A 913 -3.77 19.86 -28.33
C ARG A 913 -5.30 19.93 -28.34
N PRO A 914 -5.99 19.07 -27.60
CA PRO A 914 -7.45 19.19 -27.43
C PRO A 914 -7.83 20.63 -27.04
N GLY A 915 -8.76 21.28 -27.78
CA GLY A 915 -9.13 22.66 -27.62
C GLY A 915 -8.47 23.58 -28.64
N PRO A 916 -7.19 23.96 -28.47
CA PRO A 916 -6.51 24.84 -29.41
C PRO A 916 -6.46 24.32 -30.84
N MET A 917 -6.64 23.01 -31.08
CA MET A 917 -6.70 22.42 -32.43
C MET A 917 -7.75 23.03 -33.35
N GLU A 918 -8.82 23.59 -32.82
CA GLU A 918 -9.85 24.26 -33.62
C GLU A 918 -9.36 25.54 -34.34
N TYR A 919 -8.27 26.16 -33.81
CA TYR A 919 -7.66 27.35 -34.42
C TYR A 919 -6.61 27.03 -35.48
N ILE A 920 -6.18 25.76 -35.62
CA ILE A 920 -5.19 25.35 -36.63
C ILE A 920 -5.60 25.71 -38.04
N PRO A 921 -6.86 25.53 -38.51
CA PRO A 921 -7.26 25.94 -39.85
C PRO A 921 -7.10 27.43 -40.11
N SER A 922 -7.48 28.31 -39.16
CA SER A 922 -7.33 29.75 -39.27
C SER A 922 -5.86 30.17 -39.23
N PHE A 923 -5.05 29.56 -38.35
CA PHE A 923 -3.61 29.78 -38.28
C PHE A 923 -2.93 29.49 -39.63
N ILE A 924 -3.24 28.34 -40.25
CA ILE A 924 -2.72 27.94 -41.56
C ILE A 924 -3.19 28.93 -42.65
N LYS A 925 -4.47 29.28 -42.71
CA LYS A 925 -5.02 30.21 -43.71
C LYS A 925 -4.39 31.58 -43.59
N ARG A 926 -4.21 32.13 -42.41
CA ARG A 926 -3.60 33.43 -42.14
C ARG A 926 -2.12 33.44 -42.54
N LYS A 927 -1.37 32.38 -42.20
CA LYS A 927 -0.01 32.21 -42.67
C LYS A 927 0.11 32.27 -44.20
N HIS A 928 -0.81 31.64 -44.92
CA HIS A 928 -0.81 31.61 -46.37
C HIS A 928 -1.53 32.82 -47.04
N GLY A 929 -1.97 33.80 -46.25
CA GLY A 929 -2.67 34.97 -46.74
C GLY A 929 -4.09 34.67 -47.28
N LEU A 930 -4.66 33.51 -46.96
CA LEU A 930 -6.01 33.09 -47.38
C LEU A 930 -7.12 33.62 -46.43
N GLU A 931 -6.73 34.11 -45.28
CA GLU A 931 -7.59 34.76 -44.28
C GLU A 931 -6.85 35.99 -43.76
N PRO A 932 -7.51 37.16 -43.62
CA PRO A 932 -6.88 38.37 -43.13
C PRO A 932 -6.45 38.20 -41.67
N ILE A 933 -5.26 38.70 -41.31
CA ILE A 933 -4.83 38.79 -39.92
C ILE A 933 -5.59 39.94 -39.29
N VAL A 934 -6.32 39.68 -38.22
CA VAL A 934 -7.13 40.67 -37.51
C VAL A 934 -6.59 40.80 -36.08
N TYR A 935 -6.31 42.01 -35.66
CA TYR A 935 -6.01 42.36 -34.27
C TYR A 935 -7.25 43.07 -33.70
N ASP A 936 -7.87 42.52 -32.67
CA ASP A 936 -9.10 43.11 -32.08
C ASP A 936 -8.84 44.52 -31.52
N ILE A 937 -7.63 44.74 -31.00
CA ILE A 937 -7.11 46.03 -30.52
C ILE A 937 -5.72 46.21 -31.16
N ASP A 938 -5.42 47.34 -31.80
CA ASP A 938 -4.20 47.53 -32.60
C ASP A 938 -2.93 47.24 -31.77
N VAL A 939 -2.90 47.61 -30.50
CA VAL A 939 -1.74 47.38 -29.61
C VAL A 939 -1.43 45.91 -29.40
N THR A 940 -2.37 45.00 -29.71
CA THR A 940 -2.15 43.54 -29.57
C THR A 940 -1.24 42.99 -30.68
N GLU A 941 -1.06 43.69 -31.78
CA GLU A 941 -0.16 43.33 -32.88
C GLU A 941 1.25 43.08 -32.38
N GLU A 942 1.74 43.91 -31.46
CA GLU A 942 3.07 43.82 -30.86
C GLU A 942 3.38 42.40 -30.34
N TYR A 943 2.36 41.74 -29.78
CA TYR A 943 2.50 40.42 -29.12
C TYR A 943 1.92 39.23 -29.91
N LEU A 944 1.04 39.50 -30.90
CA LEU A 944 0.37 38.45 -31.63
C LEU A 944 0.82 38.33 -33.10
N LYS A 945 1.77 39.14 -33.54
CA LYS A 945 2.23 39.14 -34.92
C LYS A 945 2.83 37.80 -35.35
N GLU A 946 3.66 37.20 -34.52
CA GLU A 946 4.30 35.90 -34.76
C GLU A 946 3.29 34.72 -34.81
N THR A 947 2.12 34.89 -34.21
CA THR A 947 1.06 33.89 -34.16
C THR A 947 -0.14 34.28 -35.02
N TYR A 948 0.06 35.19 -36.01
CA TYR A 948 -0.95 35.62 -36.97
C TYR A 948 -2.25 36.12 -36.32
N GLY A 949 -2.14 36.83 -35.18
CA GLY A 949 -3.27 37.42 -34.46
C GLY A 949 -4.05 36.41 -33.58
N ILE A 950 -3.51 35.26 -33.33
CA ILE A 950 -4.11 34.24 -32.43
C ILE A 950 -3.29 34.20 -31.13
N THR A 951 -3.97 34.28 -29.99
CA THR A 951 -3.32 34.06 -28.70
C THR A 951 -3.01 32.56 -28.54
N VAL A 952 -1.73 32.16 -28.52
CA VAL A 952 -1.28 30.77 -28.46
C VAL A 952 -0.53 30.50 -27.17
N TYR A 953 0.31 31.43 -26.70
CA TYR A 953 1.23 31.23 -25.59
C TYR A 953 0.74 31.86 -24.28
N GLN A 954 1.16 31.29 -23.18
CA GLN A 954 0.88 31.81 -21.83
C GLN A 954 1.47 33.22 -21.66
N GLU A 955 2.66 33.47 -22.19
CA GLU A 955 3.36 34.75 -22.17
C GLU A 955 2.51 35.82 -22.86
N GLN A 956 1.86 35.52 -23.97
CA GLN A 956 0.98 36.46 -24.67
C GLN A 956 -0.19 36.88 -23.77
N VAL A 957 -0.82 35.96 -23.03
CA VAL A 957 -1.89 36.31 -22.07
C VAL A 957 -1.36 37.22 -20.97
N MET A 958 -0.16 36.91 -20.43
CA MET A 958 0.46 37.73 -19.37
C MET A 958 0.80 39.12 -19.86
N LEU A 959 1.47 39.25 -21.01
CA LEU A 959 1.86 40.53 -21.61
C LEU A 959 0.63 41.36 -22.03
N LEU A 960 -0.35 40.73 -22.66
CA LEU A 960 -1.57 41.43 -23.05
C LEU A 960 -2.41 41.89 -21.86
N SER A 961 -2.48 41.11 -20.77
CA SER A 961 -3.16 41.55 -19.56
C SER A 961 -2.48 42.76 -18.88
N GLN A 962 -1.16 42.82 -18.91
CA GLN A 962 -0.39 44.00 -18.47
C GLN A 962 -0.62 45.20 -19.38
N LYS A 963 -0.51 45.01 -20.72
CA LYS A 963 -0.59 46.08 -21.71
C LYS A 963 -2.00 46.67 -21.81
N LEU A 964 -3.03 45.81 -21.85
CA LEU A 964 -4.41 46.23 -22.00
C LEU A 964 -5.03 46.76 -20.72
N ALA A 965 -4.81 46.07 -19.59
CA ALA A 965 -5.50 46.34 -18.34
C ALA A 965 -4.58 46.79 -17.18
N GLY A 966 -3.30 47.01 -17.47
CA GLY A 966 -2.35 47.48 -16.44
C GLY A 966 -2.15 46.48 -15.29
N PHE A 967 -2.33 45.18 -15.53
CA PHE A 967 -2.06 44.18 -14.52
C PHE A 967 -0.59 44.23 -14.10
N THR A 968 -0.31 44.05 -12.82
CA THR A 968 1.05 43.82 -12.37
C THR A 968 1.54 42.46 -12.87
N LYS A 969 2.85 42.24 -12.88
CA LYS A 969 3.46 40.96 -13.26
C LYS A 969 2.92 39.78 -12.44
N GLY A 970 2.69 40.00 -11.13
CA GLY A 970 2.10 39.01 -10.24
C GLY A 970 0.63 38.70 -10.52
N GLU A 971 -0.17 39.70 -10.88
CA GLU A 971 -1.57 39.51 -11.28
C GLU A 971 -1.67 38.79 -12.60
N ALA A 972 -0.83 39.10 -13.56
CA ALA A 972 -0.75 38.42 -14.83
C ALA A 972 -0.41 36.93 -14.67
N ASP A 973 0.53 36.59 -13.78
CA ASP A 973 0.83 35.19 -13.44
C ASP A 973 -0.34 34.50 -12.73
N THR A 974 -1.04 35.23 -11.84
CA THR A 974 -2.23 34.71 -11.16
C THR A 974 -3.34 34.37 -12.16
N LEU A 975 -3.58 35.23 -13.14
CA LEU A 975 -4.52 35.02 -14.25
C LEU A 975 -4.12 33.77 -15.06
N ARG A 976 -2.88 33.68 -15.48
CA ARG A 976 -2.34 32.53 -16.19
C ARG A 976 -2.55 31.22 -15.41
N LYS A 977 -2.22 31.20 -14.12
CA LYS A 977 -2.41 30.02 -13.23
C LYS A 977 -3.88 29.66 -13.04
N ALA A 978 -4.74 30.67 -12.91
CA ALA A 978 -6.18 30.45 -12.82
C ALA A 978 -6.73 29.78 -14.08
N MET A 979 -6.30 30.26 -15.24
CA MET A 979 -6.66 29.69 -16.53
C MET A 979 -6.09 28.27 -16.70
N GLY A 980 -4.79 28.07 -16.46
CA GLY A 980 -4.13 26.77 -16.57
C GLY A 980 -4.68 25.69 -15.62
N LYS A 981 -5.08 26.07 -14.39
CA LYS A 981 -5.69 25.16 -13.39
C LYS A 981 -7.22 25.14 -13.42
N LYS A 982 -7.84 25.81 -14.37
CA LYS A 982 -9.31 25.89 -14.59
C LYS A 982 -10.08 26.36 -13.35
N LYS A 983 -9.53 27.31 -12.60
CA LYS A 983 -10.15 27.88 -11.40
C LYS A 983 -11.18 28.95 -11.80
N LYS A 984 -12.40 28.51 -12.15
CA LYS A 984 -13.47 29.36 -12.64
C LYS A 984 -13.76 30.55 -11.73
N ASP A 985 -13.88 30.32 -10.42
CA ASP A 985 -14.20 31.37 -9.45
C ASP A 985 -13.16 32.51 -9.47
N LEU A 986 -11.87 32.16 -9.61
CA LEU A 986 -10.80 33.16 -9.67
C LEU A 986 -10.78 33.91 -11.00
N ILE A 987 -11.04 33.22 -12.12
CA ILE A 987 -11.16 33.82 -13.45
C ILE A 987 -12.32 34.83 -13.47
N GLU A 988 -13.49 34.45 -12.94
CA GLU A 988 -14.65 35.33 -12.82
C GLU A 988 -14.39 36.55 -11.94
N THR A 989 -13.61 36.41 -10.87
CA THR A 989 -13.21 37.52 -9.99
C THR A 989 -12.29 38.51 -10.70
N MET A 990 -11.38 38.05 -11.58
CA MET A 990 -10.43 38.91 -12.28
C MET A 990 -11.01 39.60 -13.51
N LYS A 991 -12.07 39.07 -14.11
CA LYS A 991 -12.73 39.57 -15.30
C LYS A 991 -13.20 41.03 -15.21
N PRO A 992 -13.95 41.47 -14.19
CA PRO A 992 -14.38 42.85 -14.05
C PRO A 992 -13.20 43.80 -14.02
N ARG A 993 -12.13 43.49 -13.27
CA ARG A 993 -10.94 44.31 -13.22
C ARG A 993 -10.25 44.46 -14.57
N PHE A 994 -10.12 43.36 -15.33
CA PHE A 994 -9.54 43.44 -16.69
C PHE A 994 -10.36 44.37 -17.61
N LEU A 995 -11.68 44.27 -17.57
CA LEU A 995 -12.55 45.05 -18.40
C LEU A 995 -12.56 46.55 -17.99
N ASP A 996 -12.72 46.81 -16.70
CA ASP A 996 -12.85 48.18 -16.18
C ASP A 996 -11.53 48.95 -16.33
N GLN A 997 -10.40 48.29 -15.98
CA GLN A 997 -9.12 48.95 -16.13
C GLN A 997 -8.71 49.12 -17.61
N GLY A 998 -9.05 48.12 -18.45
CA GLY A 998 -8.82 48.21 -19.89
C GLY A 998 -9.61 49.37 -20.56
N GLU A 999 -10.82 49.63 -20.08
CA GLU A 999 -11.63 50.78 -20.56
C GLU A 999 -11.03 52.12 -20.10
N VAL A 1000 -10.50 52.17 -18.86
CA VAL A 1000 -9.74 53.31 -18.33
C VAL A 1000 -8.50 53.57 -19.17
N ASN A 1001 -7.84 52.56 -19.68
CA ASN A 1001 -6.70 52.66 -20.56
C ASN A 1001 -7.06 53.00 -22.01
N GLY A 1002 -8.34 53.28 -22.31
CA GLY A 1002 -8.82 53.77 -23.58
C GLY A 1002 -9.22 52.69 -24.59
N HIS A 1003 -9.37 51.44 -24.14
CA HIS A 1003 -9.75 50.33 -25.02
C HIS A 1003 -11.25 50.11 -25.02
N ASN A 1004 -11.81 49.67 -26.21
CA ASN A 1004 -13.22 49.37 -26.32
C ASN A 1004 -13.61 48.12 -25.49
N ARG A 1005 -14.64 48.28 -24.62
CA ARG A 1005 -15.09 47.22 -23.71
C ARG A 1005 -15.57 45.94 -24.41
N GLU A 1006 -16.22 46.07 -25.57
CA GLU A 1006 -16.68 44.90 -26.33
C GLU A 1006 -15.51 44.12 -26.92
N LYS A 1007 -14.48 44.79 -27.38
CA LYS A 1007 -13.24 44.14 -27.86
C LYS A 1007 -12.47 43.48 -26.72
N LEU A 1008 -12.39 44.11 -25.55
CA LEU A 1008 -11.80 43.52 -24.34
C LEU A 1008 -12.59 42.27 -23.90
N MET A 1009 -13.93 42.35 -23.93
CA MET A 1009 -14.78 41.20 -23.60
C MET A 1009 -14.58 40.05 -24.58
N LYS A 1010 -14.40 40.31 -25.84
CA LYS A 1010 -14.10 39.29 -26.85
C LYS A 1010 -12.77 38.61 -26.57
N ILE A 1011 -11.70 39.39 -26.34
CA ILE A 1011 -10.39 38.85 -25.97
C ILE A 1011 -10.48 37.96 -24.72
N TRP A 1012 -11.20 38.43 -23.70
CA TRP A 1012 -11.37 37.63 -22.46
C TRP A 1012 -12.16 36.34 -22.73
N THR A 1013 -13.20 36.38 -23.54
CA THR A 1013 -14.01 35.20 -23.89
C THR A 1013 -13.18 34.18 -24.68
N ASP A 1014 -12.33 34.66 -25.60
CA ASP A 1014 -11.39 33.81 -26.32
C ASP A 1014 -10.38 33.17 -25.36
N TRP A 1015 -9.87 33.89 -24.37
CA TRP A 1015 -8.99 33.34 -23.34
C TRP A 1015 -9.73 32.33 -22.44
N GLU A 1016 -10.98 32.57 -22.07
CA GLU A 1016 -11.79 31.59 -21.31
C GLU A 1016 -12.02 30.29 -22.11
N ALA A 1017 -12.25 30.39 -23.40
CA ALA A 1017 -12.36 29.23 -24.27
C ALA A 1017 -11.05 28.47 -24.36
N PHE A 1018 -9.93 29.13 -24.53
CA PHE A 1018 -8.60 28.54 -24.48
C PHE A 1018 -8.26 27.95 -23.11
N ALA A 1019 -8.63 28.63 -22.02
CA ALA A 1019 -8.38 28.16 -20.65
C ALA A 1019 -9.05 26.83 -20.34
N SER A 1020 -10.14 26.47 -21.02
CA SER A 1020 -10.79 25.16 -20.87
C SER A 1020 -9.84 24.00 -21.20
N TYR A 1021 -8.75 24.26 -21.96
CA TYR A 1021 -7.79 23.26 -22.47
C TYR A 1021 -6.33 23.56 -22.11
N ALA A 1022 -6.05 24.62 -21.37
CA ALA A 1022 -4.75 25.15 -20.96
C ALA A 1022 -3.89 25.74 -22.11
N PHE A 1023 -3.36 26.94 -21.89
CA PHE A 1023 -2.31 27.53 -22.75
C PHE A 1023 -0.99 26.76 -22.61
N ASN A 1024 -0.18 26.81 -23.66
CA ASN A 1024 1.12 26.17 -23.65
C ASN A 1024 2.23 27.13 -23.19
#